data_78910c43de5621230a33393d5164ad0a
#
_entry.id   78910c43de5621230a33393d5164ad0a
#
_cell.length_a   1.000
_cell.length_b   1.000
_cell.length_c   1.000
_cell.angle_alpha   90.00
_cell.angle_beta   90.00
_cell.angle_gamma   90.00
#
_symmetry.space_group_name_H-M   'P 1'
#
loop_
_entity.id
_entity.type
_entity.pdbx_description
1 polymer ?
#
loop_
_entity_poly.entity_id
_entity_poly.type
_entity_poly.pdbx_seq_one_letter_code
_entity_poly.pdbx_strand_id
1 'polypeptide(L)'
;MLLLLMMAAVAGSAQEAYSVLTEADSTLTFFYDDQRSSRPGTSYSLDIIDSISSPEWYNVRLNISKVVFDTTFVAARPASTQGWFRGMDKLYSITGITYLNTDSVTNMEGMFAGNSLTSLDVSGFNTSKVTNMQFMFAGCESLTSLDVSGFNTSNVTTMGGMFADCELLTTIDVSGFNTSNVTIMANMFGGCHALTTLDLRGFNTAKVTNMQMMFEECVSLDSLDLSSFNTSNVTDMLEMFQNCRSLTSLDLSSFNTRNVTRMRSMFYACKSLKSINLSSFNTTNVTNMADMFNICQSLDSIDLSGFNTSNVTDMSGMFANCDVLATLDLSGFNTSNVQGLSGMFMGCKSMTSIDLSGFNTTNVKGMAYMFDGCNNLVTIYVGKGWSTDSVTFSFEMFHGCTSLVGEQGTVYDESHVDADYAHIDEGPTNPGYLSRKRIAYALLSAGDSTLTFYYDDERSIRPSTSYLLNTEAVNPGWSEYAEGVTHVQLDSTFVAARPISTYGWFYGMSKLDSITGINRLNTSAVTDMRRMFAGCKSLKSIDLSSFNTSNVTNMWAMFADCDSLLSLDLSGFNTANVTNMARMFSDCDTLTSINLSGFKADNLKDMAGMFAGCRSLTSLDLSGFNALNVKYMGYVFSGCKSLTDLDLSDMNTSSATEMEYMFQGCKSLASLDVSNFNTANVRDMGGMFAGCDTLASLDLSRFNTSNVRNMETMFNGCKNLETVYAGNSWSTDAVTESKEMFLGCTKLVGGQGTVYDVNHVDAARARIDGGPSAPGYLTGKINILTGDVNADGEVNIADVNCIIGVIHGEVGTYEGRADVNGDGEVNIADINAIINIIL
;
A
#
# COMPACT_ATOMS: atom_id res chain seq x y z
N MET A 1 -50.85 50.32 -84.02
CA MET A 1 -50.04 50.94 -82.89
C MET A 1 -50.91 51.12 -81.66
N LEU A 2 -51.75 50.14 -81.30
CA LEU A 2 -52.58 50.12 -80.18
C LEU A 2 -52.55 48.75 -79.40
N LEU A 3 -51.73 47.79 -79.90
CA LEU A 3 -51.53 46.44 -79.23
C LEU A 3 -50.15 46.27 -78.58
N LEU A 4 -49.31 47.34 -78.43
CA LEU A 4 -47.98 47.31 -77.90
C LEU A 4 -47.89 48.14 -76.55
N LEU A 5 -49.01 48.57 -76.02
CA LEU A 5 -49.06 49.34 -74.76
C LEU A 5 -49.78 48.64 -73.63
N MET A 6 -50.12 47.35 -73.72
CA MET A 6 -50.73 46.57 -72.59
C MET A 6 -49.94 45.38 -72.23
N MET A 7 -48.64 45.33 -72.46
CA MET A 7 -47.67 44.50 -71.82
C MET A 7 -46.65 45.30 -71.00
N ALA A 8 -47.12 46.34 -70.33
CA ALA A 8 -46.39 46.87 -69.17
C ALA A 8 -46.59 45.86 -68.02
N ALA A 9 -45.66 44.96 -67.93
CA ALA A 9 -45.57 43.94 -67.01
C ALA A 9 -45.98 44.39 -65.57
N VAL A 10 -46.93 43.74 -65.03
CA VAL A 10 -46.86 43.47 -63.58
C VAL A 10 -45.63 42.56 -63.44
N ALA A 11 -44.43 43.12 -63.41
CA ALA A 11 -43.31 42.53 -62.81
C ALA A 11 -43.59 42.53 -61.28
N GLY A 12 -44.35 41.54 -60.89
CA GLY A 12 -44.42 41.31 -59.42
C GLY A 12 -43.00 41.24 -58.95
N SER A 13 -42.66 42.12 -58.03
CA SER A 13 -41.31 42.04 -57.36
C SER A 13 -41.19 40.61 -56.79
N ALA A 14 -40.07 39.95 -57.07
CA ALA A 14 -39.84 38.64 -56.54
C ALA A 14 -39.82 38.73 -55.03
N GLN A 15 -40.48 37.76 -54.34
CA GLN A 15 -40.38 37.67 -52.88
C GLN A 15 -38.95 37.45 -52.49
N GLU A 16 -38.43 38.22 -51.54
CA GLU A 16 -37.11 38.16 -51.01
C GLU A 16 -37.14 38.03 -49.48
N ALA A 17 -36.12 37.34 -48.91
CA ALA A 17 -35.87 37.33 -47.46
C ALA A 17 -35.03 38.53 -47.05
N TYR A 18 -35.48 39.29 -46.07
CA TYR A 18 -34.79 40.47 -45.57
C TYR A 18 -35.18 40.76 -44.12
N SER A 19 -34.40 41.60 -43.39
CA SER A 19 -34.79 42.12 -42.10
C SER A 19 -34.88 43.62 -42.10
N VAL A 20 -35.67 44.21 -41.20
CA VAL A 20 -35.87 45.62 -40.99
C VAL A 20 -35.65 46.01 -39.53
N LEU A 21 -34.75 46.93 -39.26
CA LEU A 21 -34.55 47.51 -37.93
C LEU A 21 -35.42 48.78 -37.80
N THR A 22 -36.36 48.72 -36.84
CA THR A 22 -37.15 49.85 -36.38
C THR A 22 -36.43 50.51 -35.20
N GLU A 23 -35.76 51.65 -35.42
CA GLU A 23 -34.94 52.29 -34.37
C GLU A 23 -35.75 52.78 -33.18
N ALA A 24 -37.04 53.16 -33.38
CA ALA A 24 -37.92 53.72 -32.34
C ALA A 24 -38.17 52.73 -31.19
N ASP A 25 -38.13 51.45 -31.43
CA ASP A 25 -38.35 50.39 -30.41
C ASP A 25 -37.26 49.33 -30.40
N SER A 26 -36.12 49.58 -31.12
CA SER A 26 -34.97 48.67 -31.19
C SER A 26 -35.34 47.25 -31.63
N THR A 27 -36.34 47.10 -32.52
CA THR A 27 -36.85 45.82 -33.00
C THR A 27 -36.30 45.50 -34.38
N LEU A 28 -35.66 44.31 -34.55
CA LEU A 28 -35.30 43.75 -35.83
C LEU A 28 -36.36 42.70 -36.25
N THR A 29 -37.08 43.04 -37.35
CA THR A 29 -38.15 42.13 -37.86
C THR A 29 -37.73 41.46 -39.18
N PHE A 30 -37.90 40.17 -39.29
CA PHE A 30 -37.60 39.33 -40.46
C PHE A 30 -38.85 39.12 -41.30
N PHE A 31 -38.75 39.35 -42.62
CA PHE A 31 -39.81 39.22 -43.59
C PHE A 31 -39.40 38.38 -44.81
N TYR A 32 -40.42 37.76 -45.46
CA TYR A 32 -40.22 37.13 -46.75
C TYR A 32 -41.37 37.54 -47.65
N ASP A 33 -41.26 38.66 -48.30
CA ASP A 33 -42.29 39.24 -49.18
C ASP A 33 -41.65 40.19 -50.22
N ASP A 34 -42.47 40.93 -50.98
CA ASP A 34 -42.07 41.92 -51.97
C ASP A 34 -42.17 43.37 -51.46
N GLN A 35 -42.27 43.56 -50.07
CA GLN A 35 -42.57 44.88 -49.48
C GLN A 35 -41.33 45.58 -48.87
N ARG A 36 -40.15 45.11 -49.17
CA ARG A 36 -38.88 45.62 -48.52
C ARG A 36 -38.75 47.14 -48.65
N SER A 37 -38.98 47.75 -49.83
CA SER A 37 -38.87 49.19 -50.09
C SER A 37 -39.96 50.02 -49.45
N SER A 38 -41.08 49.43 -49.03
CA SER A 38 -42.23 50.16 -48.44
C SER A 38 -42.27 50.11 -46.91
N ARG A 39 -41.39 49.29 -46.27
CA ARG A 39 -41.36 49.18 -44.78
C ARG A 39 -40.54 50.28 -44.16
N PRO A 40 -41.07 50.91 -43.10
CA PRO A 40 -40.36 51.97 -42.37
C PRO A 40 -39.20 51.30 -41.56
N GLY A 41 -38.01 51.91 -41.59
CA GLY A 41 -36.82 51.45 -40.90
C GLY A 41 -35.63 51.15 -41.83
N THR A 42 -34.49 50.73 -41.25
CA THR A 42 -33.31 50.34 -42.04
C THR A 42 -33.40 48.85 -42.39
N SER A 43 -33.44 48.55 -43.71
CA SER A 43 -33.52 47.18 -44.17
C SER A 43 -32.19 46.57 -44.56
N TYR A 44 -32.01 45.29 -44.23
CA TYR A 44 -30.80 44.49 -44.46
C TYR A 44 -31.14 43.23 -45.31
N SER A 45 -30.21 42.88 -46.20
CA SER A 45 -30.35 41.62 -46.98
C SER A 45 -30.01 40.41 -46.12
N LEU A 46 -30.59 39.25 -46.42
CA LEU A 46 -30.22 37.97 -45.86
C LEU A 46 -29.36 37.16 -46.84
N ASP A 47 -28.95 37.74 -47.98
CA ASP A 47 -28.03 37.10 -48.90
C ASP A 47 -26.60 37.10 -48.30
N ILE A 48 -26.30 36.06 -47.54
CA ILE A 48 -24.95 35.79 -47.06
C ILE A 48 -24.24 35.10 -48.24
N ILE A 49 -23.38 35.92 -48.91
CA ILE A 49 -22.68 35.50 -50.15
C ILE A 49 -21.52 34.57 -49.87
N ASP A 50 -21.03 34.51 -48.63
CA ASP A 50 -19.99 33.58 -48.16
C ASP A 50 -20.20 33.13 -46.73
N SER A 51 -19.56 32.03 -46.35
CA SER A 51 -19.66 31.41 -45.02
C SER A 51 -18.83 32.14 -43.97
N ILE A 52 -18.27 33.30 -44.23
CA ILE A 52 -17.32 34.03 -43.39
C ILE A 52 -17.88 35.39 -42.96
N SER A 53 -18.89 35.90 -43.63
CA SER A 53 -19.42 37.24 -43.40
C SER A 53 -20.43 37.28 -42.25
N SER A 54 -20.26 38.28 -41.37
CA SER A 54 -21.28 38.63 -40.39
C SER A 54 -22.52 39.17 -41.11
N PRO A 55 -23.77 38.99 -40.57
CA PRO A 55 -24.96 39.55 -41.16
C PRO A 55 -24.87 41.09 -41.27
N GLU A 56 -25.53 41.67 -42.31
CA GLU A 56 -25.43 43.16 -42.55
C GLU A 56 -25.81 44.01 -41.35
N TRP A 57 -26.70 43.56 -40.46
CA TRP A 57 -27.11 44.26 -39.26
C TRP A 57 -26.08 44.09 -38.08
N TYR A 58 -24.98 43.37 -38.25
CA TYR A 58 -24.02 43.11 -37.19
C TYR A 58 -23.46 44.40 -36.57
N ASN A 59 -23.24 45.44 -37.41
CA ASN A 59 -22.67 46.72 -36.92
C ASN A 59 -23.64 47.51 -36.03
N VAL A 60 -24.94 47.21 -36.07
CA VAL A 60 -25.98 47.85 -35.24
C VAL A 60 -26.53 46.97 -34.16
N ARG A 61 -25.98 45.75 -34.00
CA ARG A 61 -26.42 44.69 -33.06
C ARG A 61 -26.63 45.17 -31.59
N LEU A 62 -25.80 46.11 -31.14
CA LEU A 62 -25.90 46.67 -29.78
C LEU A 62 -27.11 47.58 -29.57
N ASN A 63 -27.81 47.93 -30.65
CA ASN A 63 -29.05 48.73 -30.63
C ASN A 63 -30.29 47.82 -30.71
N ILE A 64 -30.14 46.50 -30.90
CA ILE A 64 -31.24 45.56 -31.07
C ILE A 64 -31.59 44.94 -29.72
N SER A 65 -32.78 45.15 -29.27
CA SER A 65 -33.29 44.64 -28.00
C SER A 65 -34.40 43.59 -28.17
N LYS A 66 -35.02 43.53 -29.33
CA LYS A 66 -36.09 42.56 -29.67
C LYS A 66 -35.92 42.07 -31.09
N VAL A 67 -36.26 40.82 -31.32
CA VAL A 67 -36.32 40.19 -32.65
C VAL A 67 -37.73 39.66 -32.88
N VAL A 68 -38.24 39.85 -34.09
CA VAL A 68 -39.56 39.36 -34.52
C VAL A 68 -39.41 38.63 -35.84
N PHE A 69 -39.91 37.42 -35.93
CA PHE A 69 -40.13 36.77 -37.21
C PHE A 69 -41.61 36.99 -37.62
N ASP A 70 -41.82 37.69 -38.72
CA ASP A 70 -43.16 37.83 -39.29
C ASP A 70 -43.64 36.49 -39.84
N THR A 71 -44.97 36.32 -39.91
CA THR A 71 -45.58 35.08 -40.41
C THR A 71 -45.18 34.76 -41.86
N THR A 72 -44.85 35.77 -42.66
CA THR A 72 -44.38 35.58 -44.07
C THR A 72 -43.04 34.84 -44.12
N PHE A 73 -42.21 34.96 -43.06
CA PHE A 73 -40.89 34.40 -43.04
C PHE A 73 -40.85 32.84 -43.05
N VAL A 74 -41.99 32.18 -42.76
CA VAL A 74 -42.12 30.70 -42.82
C VAL A 74 -41.80 30.15 -44.21
N ALA A 75 -41.91 30.97 -45.25
CA ALA A 75 -41.56 30.58 -46.65
C ALA A 75 -40.06 30.80 -46.96
N ALA A 76 -39.31 31.57 -46.20
CA ALA A 76 -37.90 31.76 -46.39
C ALA A 76 -37.11 30.44 -46.15
N ARG A 77 -36.01 30.26 -46.87
CA ARG A 77 -35.15 29.06 -46.80
C ARG A 77 -33.70 29.48 -46.71
N PRO A 78 -33.27 30.05 -45.59
CA PRO A 78 -31.87 30.48 -45.43
C PRO A 78 -30.95 29.26 -45.48
N ALA A 79 -29.81 29.38 -46.17
CA ALA A 79 -28.77 28.36 -46.20
C ALA A 79 -27.85 28.42 -44.98
N SER A 80 -27.77 29.58 -44.32
CA SER A 80 -26.96 29.83 -43.12
C SER A 80 -27.69 30.78 -42.18
N THR A 81 -27.54 30.57 -40.88
CA THR A 81 -27.95 31.48 -39.82
C THR A 81 -26.76 31.89 -38.97
N GLN A 82 -25.55 31.76 -39.53
CA GLN A 82 -24.29 32.10 -38.86
C GLN A 82 -24.32 33.52 -38.30
N GLY A 83 -24.10 33.67 -37.00
CA GLY A 83 -24.00 34.94 -36.30
C GLY A 83 -25.22 35.82 -36.30
N TRP A 84 -26.42 35.35 -36.69
CA TRP A 84 -27.61 36.19 -36.86
C TRP A 84 -27.91 37.07 -35.62
N PHE A 85 -27.75 36.51 -34.40
CA PHE A 85 -28.01 37.23 -33.17
C PHE A 85 -26.75 37.39 -32.31
N ARG A 86 -25.58 37.19 -32.89
CA ARG A 86 -24.31 37.24 -32.19
C ARG A 86 -24.03 38.62 -31.62
N GLY A 87 -23.70 38.69 -30.32
CA GLY A 87 -23.30 39.87 -29.59
C GLY A 87 -24.42 40.92 -29.49
N MET A 88 -25.69 40.48 -29.51
CA MET A 88 -26.83 41.31 -29.20
C MET A 88 -27.06 41.41 -27.69
N ASP A 89 -26.19 42.09 -26.98
CA ASP A 89 -26.13 42.13 -25.50
C ASP A 89 -27.42 42.66 -24.86
N LYS A 90 -28.24 43.37 -25.62
CA LYS A 90 -29.53 43.90 -25.15
C LYS A 90 -30.73 43.07 -25.58
N LEU A 91 -30.53 41.98 -26.31
CA LEU A 91 -31.59 41.13 -26.81
C LEU A 91 -32.25 40.35 -25.67
N TYR A 92 -33.45 40.70 -25.30
CA TYR A 92 -34.22 40.04 -24.23
C TYR A 92 -35.40 39.21 -24.77
N SER A 93 -35.75 39.29 -26.04
CA SER A 93 -36.92 38.59 -26.61
C SER A 93 -36.77 38.30 -28.10
N ILE A 94 -37.09 37.08 -28.48
CA ILE A 94 -37.31 36.66 -29.85
C ILE A 94 -38.75 36.13 -29.96
N THR A 95 -39.56 36.75 -30.80
CA THR A 95 -40.95 36.28 -31.03
C THR A 95 -41.13 35.74 -32.43
N GLY A 96 -41.98 34.70 -32.58
CA GLY A 96 -42.24 34.09 -33.87
C GLY A 96 -41.08 33.28 -34.43
N ILE A 97 -40.13 32.84 -33.58
CA ILE A 97 -38.96 32.04 -34.00
C ILE A 97 -39.36 30.74 -34.67
N THR A 98 -40.57 30.23 -34.41
CA THR A 98 -41.17 29.08 -35.10
C THR A 98 -41.45 29.33 -36.61
N TYR A 99 -41.47 30.58 -37.07
CA TYR A 99 -41.56 30.94 -38.49
C TYR A 99 -40.18 30.89 -39.18
N LEU A 100 -39.09 30.74 -38.44
CA LEU A 100 -37.77 30.49 -39.02
C LEU A 100 -37.68 29.02 -39.53
N ASN A 101 -37.73 28.83 -40.82
CA ASN A 101 -37.55 27.55 -41.42
C ASN A 101 -36.07 27.21 -41.61
N THR A 102 -35.60 26.19 -40.87
CA THR A 102 -34.18 25.79 -40.89
C THR A 102 -33.88 24.57 -41.81
N ASP A 103 -34.85 24.09 -42.62
CA ASP A 103 -34.71 22.91 -43.47
C ASP A 103 -33.50 22.95 -44.44
N SER A 104 -33.01 24.15 -44.76
CA SER A 104 -31.90 24.35 -45.70
C SER A 104 -30.62 24.78 -45.00
N VAL A 105 -30.68 25.03 -43.72
CA VAL A 105 -29.51 25.55 -42.95
C VAL A 105 -28.43 24.47 -42.81
N THR A 106 -27.22 24.86 -43.23
CA THR A 106 -26.02 24.01 -43.07
C THR A 106 -25.04 24.53 -42.06
N ASN A 107 -25.11 25.83 -41.72
CA ASN A 107 -24.22 26.50 -40.78
C ASN A 107 -25.03 27.34 -39.77
N MET A 108 -24.90 26.99 -38.47
CA MET A 108 -25.47 27.70 -37.31
C MET A 108 -24.41 28.29 -36.37
N GLU A 109 -23.18 28.47 -36.87
CA GLU A 109 -22.07 29.00 -36.10
C GLU A 109 -22.43 30.32 -35.43
N GLY A 110 -22.26 30.37 -34.08
CA GLY A 110 -22.47 31.57 -33.28
C GLY A 110 -23.85 32.20 -33.40
N MET A 111 -24.88 31.45 -33.85
CA MET A 111 -26.21 32.04 -34.14
C MET A 111 -26.78 32.87 -33.01
N PHE A 112 -26.62 32.44 -31.74
CA PHE A 112 -27.11 33.13 -30.55
C PHE A 112 -25.98 33.60 -29.63
N ALA A 113 -24.73 33.53 -30.09
CA ALA A 113 -23.60 33.79 -29.22
C ALA A 113 -23.62 35.22 -28.62
N GLY A 114 -23.39 35.34 -27.29
CA GLY A 114 -23.26 36.61 -26.58
C GLY A 114 -24.55 37.40 -26.56
N ASN A 115 -25.66 36.81 -26.14
CA ASN A 115 -26.89 37.53 -25.94
C ASN A 115 -27.45 37.37 -24.52
N SER A 116 -28.39 38.25 -24.14
CA SER A 116 -28.95 38.28 -22.78
C SER A 116 -30.31 37.56 -22.64
N LEU A 117 -30.62 36.62 -23.57
CA LEU A 117 -31.87 35.86 -23.49
C LEU A 117 -31.89 34.99 -22.24
N THR A 118 -32.98 35.03 -21.48
CA THR A 118 -33.20 34.19 -20.29
C THR A 118 -33.88 32.85 -20.63
N SER A 119 -34.53 32.77 -21.78
CA SER A 119 -35.14 31.57 -22.36
C SER A 119 -35.14 31.61 -23.87
N LEU A 120 -35.03 30.50 -24.53
CA LEU A 120 -34.98 30.37 -25.98
C LEU A 120 -35.67 29.07 -26.41
N ASP A 121 -36.68 29.17 -27.27
CA ASP A 121 -37.36 28.00 -27.85
C ASP A 121 -36.74 27.66 -29.21
N VAL A 122 -36.02 26.58 -29.31
CA VAL A 122 -35.41 26.05 -30.54
C VAL A 122 -36.03 24.70 -30.95
N SER A 123 -37.17 24.29 -30.35
CA SER A 123 -37.84 23.02 -30.61
C SER A 123 -38.31 22.85 -32.06
N GLY A 124 -38.53 23.96 -32.75
CA GLY A 124 -38.93 23.96 -34.18
C GLY A 124 -37.74 23.82 -35.16
N PHE A 125 -36.51 23.76 -34.71
CA PHE A 125 -35.33 23.74 -35.59
C PHE A 125 -35.12 22.35 -36.23
N ASN A 126 -35.11 22.29 -37.58
CA ASN A 126 -34.61 21.14 -38.31
C ASN A 126 -33.09 21.28 -38.50
N THR A 127 -32.32 20.53 -37.77
CA THR A 127 -30.85 20.58 -37.83
C THR A 127 -30.25 19.46 -38.69
N SER A 128 -31.07 18.69 -39.39
CA SER A 128 -30.62 17.48 -40.14
C SER A 128 -29.58 17.73 -41.21
N LYS A 129 -29.44 18.98 -41.72
CA LYS A 129 -28.40 19.35 -42.70
C LYS A 129 -27.25 20.17 -42.10
N VAL A 130 -27.33 20.50 -40.84
CA VAL A 130 -26.30 21.33 -40.17
C VAL A 130 -25.02 20.56 -40.05
N THR A 131 -23.91 21.19 -40.47
CA THR A 131 -22.57 20.65 -40.38
C THR A 131 -21.71 21.41 -39.38
N ASN A 132 -22.06 22.65 -39.05
CA ASN A 132 -21.32 23.51 -38.13
C ASN A 132 -22.26 24.12 -37.07
N MET A 133 -22.03 23.77 -35.80
CA MET A 133 -22.73 24.31 -34.61
C MET A 133 -21.74 25.01 -33.65
N GLN A 134 -20.56 25.37 -34.15
CA GLN A 134 -19.54 26.02 -33.31
C GLN A 134 -20.08 27.31 -32.73
N PHE A 135 -19.89 27.52 -31.40
CA PHE A 135 -20.30 28.70 -30.64
C PHE A 135 -21.81 29.04 -30.73
N MET A 136 -22.66 28.11 -31.10
CA MET A 136 -24.08 28.39 -31.38
C MET A 136 -24.78 29.14 -30.26
N PHE A 137 -24.52 28.79 -29.00
CA PHE A 137 -25.08 29.39 -27.79
C PHE A 137 -24.00 29.99 -26.89
N ALA A 138 -22.76 30.16 -27.35
CA ALA A 138 -21.65 30.64 -26.53
C ALA A 138 -21.95 32.03 -25.95
N GLY A 139 -21.64 32.23 -24.66
CA GLY A 139 -21.85 33.51 -23.96
C GLY A 139 -23.34 33.85 -23.74
N CYS A 140 -24.21 32.86 -23.75
CA CYS A 140 -25.61 33.05 -23.34
C CYS A 140 -25.70 33.02 -21.81
N GLU A 141 -25.03 33.97 -21.15
CA GLU A 141 -24.81 33.99 -19.68
C GLU A 141 -26.12 34.01 -18.87
N SER A 142 -27.21 34.54 -19.41
CA SER A 142 -28.50 34.65 -18.75
C SER A 142 -29.44 33.49 -18.96
N LEU A 143 -29.05 32.47 -19.79
CA LEU A 143 -29.91 31.37 -20.18
C LEU A 143 -29.93 30.31 -19.07
N THR A 144 -31.09 30.06 -18.47
CA THR A 144 -31.24 29.13 -17.34
C THR A 144 -31.65 27.73 -17.77
N SER A 145 -32.25 27.58 -18.92
CA SER A 145 -32.66 26.30 -19.51
C SER A 145 -32.65 26.35 -21.02
N LEU A 146 -32.32 25.23 -21.67
CA LEU A 146 -32.31 25.13 -23.11
C LEU A 146 -32.68 23.68 -23.50
N ASP A 147 -33.76 23.52 -24.32
CA ASP A 147 -34.13 22.22 -24.86
C ASP A 147 -33.54 22.04 -26.27
N VAL A 148 -32.56 21.15 -26.38
CA VAL A 148 -31.90 20.74 -27.63
C VAL A 148 -32.19 19.28 -27.98
N SER A 149 -33.11 18.62 -27.28
CA SER A 149 -33.43 17.19 -27.44
C SER A 149 -33.91 16.84 -28.86
N GLY A 150 -34.50 17.83 -29.57
CA GLY A 150 -34.92 17.69 -30.98
C GLY A 150 -33.78 17.82 -32.00
N PHE A 151 -32.57 18.13 -31.64
CA PHE A 151 -31.49 18.36 -32.59
C PHE A 151 -30.98 17.05 -33.24
N ASN A 152 -30.99 17.00 -34.54
CA ASN A 152 -30.32 15.96 -35.31
C ASN A 152 -28.88 16.42 -35.62
N THR A 153 -27.94 15.84 -34.94
CA THR A 153 -26.51 16.23 -35.06
C THR A 153 -25.71 15.26 -35.95
N SER A 154 -26.38 14.35 -36.68
CA SER A 154 -25.67 13.28 -37.41
C SER A 154 -24.71 13.77 -38.52
N ASN A 155 -24.90 15.00 -39.03
CA ASN A 155 -24.06 15.60 -40.05
C ASN A 155 -23.07 16.63 -39.46
N VAL A 156 -23.14 16.92 -38.17
CA VAL A 156 -22.28 17.95 -37.52
C VAL A 156 -20.84 17.48 -37.45
N THR A 157 -19.92 18.33 -37.88
CA THR A 157 -18.47 18.07 -37.86
C THR A 157 -17.74 18.89 -36.81
N THR A 158 -18.30 20.00 -36.34
CA THR A 158 -17.72 20.82 -35.27
C THR A 158 -18.79 21.32 -34.29
N MET A 159 -18.51 21.17 -32.98
CA MET A 159 -19.33 21.63 -31.86
C MET A 159 -18.49 22.46 -30.87
N GLY A 160 -17.33 22.94 -31.30
CA GLY A 160 -16.46 23.72 -30.43
C GLY A 160 -17.18 24.94 -29.86
N GLY A 161 -17.11 25.10 -28.51
CA GLY A 161 -17.75 26.23 -27.81
C GLY A 161 -19.26 26.28 -27.89
N MET A 162 -19.96 25.19 -28.30
CA MET A 162 -21.40 25.23 -28.56
C MET A 162 -22.20 25.83 -27.40
N PHE A 163 -21.84 25.51 -26.16
CA PHE A 163 -22.47 25.99 -24.92
C PHE A 163 -21.50 26.76 -24.04
N ALA A 164 -20.35 27.21 -24.57
CA ALA A 164 -19.36 27.92 -23.79
C ALA A 164 -19.98 29.15 -23.09
N ASP A 165 -19.57 29.42 -21.85
CA ASP A 165 -20.00 30.58 -21.07
C ASP A 165 -21.55 30.71 -20.91
N CYS A 166 -22.25 29.55 -20.90
CA CYS A 166 -23.65 29.51 -20.47
C CYS A 166 -23.73 29.43 -18.95
N GLU A 167 -23.36 30.51 -18.27
CA GLU A 167 -23.06 30.57 -16.83
C GLU A 167 -24.19 30.09 -15.92
N LEU A 168 -25.46 30.40 -16.27
CA LEU A 168 -26.63 30.05 -15.45
C LEU A 168 -27.34 28.77 -15.87
N LEU A 169 -26.84 28.05 -16.87
CA LEU A 169 -27.43 26.81 -17.35
C LEU A 169 -27.16 25.68 -16.34
N THR A 170 -28.21 25.22 -15.64
CA THR A 170 -28.07 24.22 -14.58
C THR A 170 -28.05 22.78 -15.06
N THR A 171 -28.75 22.50 -16.15
CA THR A 171 -28.81 21.16 -16.79
C THR A 171 -28.98 21.32 -18.29
N ILE A 172 -28.46 20.36 -19.05
CA ILE A 172 -28.67 20.26 -20.48
C ILE A 172 -28.75 18.79 -20.89
N ASP A 173 -29.78 18.45 -21.72
CA ASP A 173 -29.91 17.10 -22.26
C ASP A 173 -29.29 17.01 -23.66
N VAL A 174 -28.13 16.40 -23.74
CA VAL A 174 -27.37 16.12 -24.96
C VAL A 174 -27.34 14.62 -25.29
N SER A 175 -28.11 13.81 -24.58
CA SER A 175 -28.11 12.33 -24.71
C SER A 175 -28.50 11.88 -26.12
N GLY A 176 -29.29 12.71 -26.85
CA GLY A 176 -29.68 12.47 -28.23
C GLY A 176 -28.64 12.85 -29.29
N PHE A 177 -27.52 13.43 -28.89
CA PHE A 177 -26.52 13.90 -29.86
C PHE A 177 -25.77 12.75 -30.53
N ASN A 178 -25.77 12.70 -31.83
CA ASN A 178 -24.90 11.83 -32.61
C ASN A 178 -23.60 12.58 -32.93
N THR A 179 -22.53 12.24 -32.24
CA THR A 179 -21.22 12.91 -32.36
C THR A 179 -20.24 12.16 -33.25
N SER A 180 -20.69 11.13 -33.98
CA SER A 180 -19.82 10.22 -34.76
C SER A 180 -19.03 10.88 -35.91
N ASN A 181 -19.43 12.10 -36.31
CA ASN A 181 -18.75 12.89 -37.33
C ASN A 181 -17.99 14.11 -36.77
N VAL A 182 -18.10 14.35 -35.45
CA VAL A 182 -17.50 15.53 -34.82
C VAL A 182 -15.98 15.34 -34.70
N THR A 183 -15.24 16.39 -35.11
CA THR A 183 -13.76 16.42 -35.04
C THR A 183 -13.24 17.42 -34.00
N ILE A 184 -14.04 18.42 -33.61
CA ILE A 184 -13.66 19.49 -32.67
C ILE A 184 -14.76 19.61 -31.60
N MET A 185 -14.38 19.42 -30.35
CA MET A 185 -15.20 19.62 -29.15
C MET A 185 -14.55 20.58 -28.15
N ALA A 186 -13.57 21.36 -28.66
CA ALA A 186 -12.86 22.32 -27.80
C ALA A 186 -13.86 23.31 -27.17
N ASN A 187 -13.73 23.54 -25.87
CA ASN A 187 -14.54 24.47 -25.09
C ASN A 187 -16.07 24.25 -25.15
N MET A 188 -16.51 22.99 -25.44
CA MET A 188 -17.95 22.74 -25.73
C MET A 188 -18.86 23.11 -24.56
N PHE A 189 -18.44 22.90 -23.35
CA PHE A 189 -19.15 23.22 -22.10
C PHE A 189 -18.36 24.17 -21.19
N GLY A 190 -17.24 24.74 -21.67
CA GLY A 190 -16.41 25.62 -20.85
C GLY A 190 -17.22 26.83 -20.33
N GLY A 191 -16.97 27.27 -19.10
CA GLY A 191 -17.70 28.38 -18.48
C GLY A 191 -19.15 28.10 -18.08
N CYS A 192 -19.60 26.83 -18.13
CA CYS A 192 -20.93 26.44 -17.66
C CYS A 192 -20.95 26.32 -16.13
N HIS A 193 -20.88 27.49 -15.42
CA HIS A 193 -20.65 27.54 -13.98
C HIS A 193 -21.71 26.86 -13.13
N ALA A 194 -23.00 26.93 -13.55
CA ALA A 194 -24.12 26.36 -12.80
C ALA A 194 -24.40 24.88 -13.12
N LEU A 195 -23.71 24.29 -14.12
CA LEU A 195 -23.96 22.93 -14.58
C LEU A 195 -23.51 21.93 -13.50
N THR A 196 -24.47 21.14 -12.95
CA THR A 196 -24.20 20.18 -11.88
C THR A 196 -24.04 18.75 -12.38
N THR A 197 -24.71 18.39 -13.46
CA THR A 197 -24.69 17.04 -14.04
C THR A 197 -24.66 17.10 -15.56
N LEU A 198 -23.97 16.15 -16.21
CA LEU A 198 -23.87 16.08 -17.66
C LEU A 198 -23.76 14.62 -18.10
N ASP A 199 -24.72 14.14 -18.89
CA ASP A 199 -24.70 12.77 -19.43
C ASP A 199 -24.08 12.75 -20.83
N LEU A 200 -22.87 12.20 -20.92
CA LEU A 200 -22.12 12.06 -22.17
C LEU A 200 -21.95 10.62 -22.64
N ARG A 201 -22.62 9.65 -22.02
CA ARG A 201 -22.49 8.22 -22.35
C ARG A 201 -22.83 7.89 -23.82
N GLY A 202 -23.62 8.73 -24.47
CA GLY A 202 -23.94 8.61 -25.88
C GLY A 202 -22.89 9.18 -26.85
N PHE A 203 -21.88 9.86 -26.38
CA PHE A 203 -20.90 10.54 -27.22
C PHE A 203 -19.92 9.54 -27.88
N ASN A 204 -19.83 9.59 -29.18
CA ASN A 204 -18.79 8.91 -29.96
C ASN A 204 -17.69 9.92 -30.32
N THR A 205 -16.56 9.82 -29.64
CA THR A 205 -15.45 10.77 -29.80
C THR A 205 -14.31 10.23 -30.69
N ALA A 206 -14.55 9.14 -31.42
CA ALA A 206 -13.52 8.45 -32.20
C ALA A 206 -12.84 9.30 -33.28
N LYS A 207 -13.49 10.38 -33.77
CA LYS A 207 -12.92 11.31 -34.75
C LYS A 207 -12.41 12.62 -34.13
N VAL A 208 -12.62 12.83 -32.84
CA VAL A 208 -12.27 14.08 -32.20
C VAL A 208 -10.74 14.20 -32.09
N THR A 209 -10.22 15.36 -32.51
CA THR A 209 -8.79 15.67 -32.45
C THR A 209 -8.44 16.75 -31.41
N ASN A 210 -9.41 17.57 -31.03
CA ASN A 210 -9.23 18.68 -30.11
C ASN A 210 -10.31 18.69 -29.02
N MET A 211 -9.91 18.53 -27.76
CA MET A 211 -10.75 18.57 -26.56
C MET A 211 -10.28 19.65 -25.55
N GLN A 212 -9.44 20.62 -26.00
CA GLN A 212 -8.96 21.67 -25.10
C GLN A 212 -10.14 22.39 -24.44
N MET A 213 -10.02 22.70 -23.13
CA MET A 213 -10.99 23.49 -22.36
C MET A 213 -12.42 22.92 -22.35
N MET A 214 -12.62 21.61 -22.74
CA MET A 214 -13.96 21.05 -22.98
C MET A 214 -14.90 21.22 -21.78
N PHE A 215 -14.37 21.19 -20.55
CA PHE A 215 -15.09 21.34 -19.31
C PHE A 215 -14.46 22.43 -18.43
N GLU A 216 -13.66 23.33 -19.01
CA GLU A 216 -13.04 24.43 -18.28
C GLU A 216 -14.11 25.21 -17.50
N GLU A 217 -13.81 25.60 -16.26
CA GLU A 217 -14.72 26.36 -15.39
C GLU A 217 -16.13 25.78 -15.18
N CYS A 218 -16.34 24.47 -15.35
CA CYS A 218 -17.53 23.79 -14.89
C CYS A 218 -17.49 23.65 -13.35
N VAL A 219 -17.57 24.77 -12.66
CA VAL A 219 -17.26 24.86 -11.22
C VAL A 219 -18.19 24.09 -10.30
N SER A 220 -19.43 23.83 -10.75
CA SER A 220 -20.46 23.11 -9.97
C SER A 220 -20.58 21.63 -10.34
N LEU A 221 -19.86 21.15 -11.38
CA LEU A 221 -19.93 19.78 -11.84
C LEU A 221 -19.24 18.87 -10.81
N ASP A 222 -20.00 17.97 -10.17
CA ASP A 222 -19.55 17.13 -9.06
C ASP A 222 -19.03 15.75 -9.49
N SER A 223 -19.50 15.25 -10.63
CA SER A 223 -19.15 13.97 -11.20
C SER A 223 -19.27 13.98 -12.72
N LEU A 224 -18.48 13.15 -13.40
CA LEU A 224 -18.47 13.07 -14.86
C LEU A 224 -18.08 11.66 -15.30
N ASP A 225 -18.98 11.00 -16.08
CA ASP A 225 -18.72 9.69 -16.68
C ASP A 225 -18.20 9.86 -18.12
N LEU A 226 -16.91 9.56 -18.33
CA LEU A 226 -16.23 9.62 -19.61
C LEU A 226 -15.83 8.22 -20.13
N SER A 227 -16.41 7.17 -19.59
CA SER A 227 -16.07 5.78 -19.96
C SER A 227 -16.32 5.44 -21.44
N SER A 228 -17.21 6.18 -22.10
CA SER A 228 -17.49 6.05 -23.55
C SER A 228 -16.49 6.78 -24.45
N PHE A 229 -15.62 7.63 -23.89
CA PHE A 229 -14.72 8.46 -24.70
C PHE A 229 -13.58 7.64 -25.33
N ASN A 230 -13.49 7.71 -26.65
CA ASN A 230 -12.33 7.25 -27.41
C ASN A 230 -11.47 8.45 -27.79
N THR A 231 -10.34 8.60 -27.09
CA THR A 231 -9.42 9.72 -27.29
C THR A 231 -8.21 9.40 -28.18
N SER A 232 -8.24 8.28 -28.90
CA SER A 232 -7.10 7.79 -29.69
C SER A 232 -6.62 8.75 -30.78
N ASN A 233 -7.45 9.68 -31.24
CA ASN A 233 -7.10 10.69 -32.23
C ASN A 233 -6.88 12.08 -31.62
N VAL A 234 -7.08 12.24 -30.32
CA VAL A 234 -6.94 13.54 -29.66
C VAL A 234 -5.45 13.93 -29.56
N THR A 235 -5.15 15.16 -29.94
CA THR A 235 -3.79 15.73 -29.89
C THR A 235 -3.66 16.87 -28.87
N ASP A 236 -4.79 17.43 -28.43
CA ASP A 236 -4.83 18.59 -27.54
C ASP A 236 -5.86 18.40 -26.42
N MET A 237 -5.36 18.40 -25.17
CA MET A 237 -6.14 18.34 -23.94
C MET A 237 -5.80 19.49 -22.98
N LEU A 238 -5.25 20.60 -23.52
CA LEU A 238 -4.95 21.80 -22.77
C LEU A 238 -6.18 22.22 -21.95
N GLU A 239 -6.00 22.42 -20.62
CA GLU A 239 -7.00 23.00 -19.73
C GLU A 239 -8.36 22.25 -19.69
N MET A 240 -8.39 20.98 -20.11
CA MET A 240 -9.67 20.23 -20.35
C MET A 240 -10.61 20.23 -19.15
N PHE A 241 -10.10 20.17 -17.91
CA PHE A 241 -10.85 20.17 -16.65
C PHE A 241 -10.45 21.33 -15.73
N GLN A 242 -9.81 22.37 -16.29
CA GLN A 242 -9.37 23.52 -15.48
C GLN A 242 -10.55 24.12 -14.71
N ASN A 243 -10.34 24.43 -13.42
CA ASN A 243 -11.37 25.03 -12.56
C ASN A 243 -12.65 24.17 -12.34
N CYS A 244 -12.63 22.85 -12.56
CA CYS A 244 -13.70 21.94 -12.12
C CYS A 244 -13.65 21.74 -10.60
N ARG A 245 -14.04 22.78 -9.84
CA ARG A 245 -13.76 22.91 -8.39
C ARG A 245 -14.54 21.91 -7.54
N SER A 246 -15.71 21.44 -8.00
CA SER A 246 -16.57 20.52 -7.26
C SER A 246 -16.30 19.04 -7.56
N LEU A 247 -15.53 18.74 -8.61
CA LEU A 247 -15.24 17.38 -9.03
C LEU A 247 -14.42 16.65 -7.97
N THR A 248 -14.96 15.54 -7.43
CA THR A 248 -14.35 14.83 -6.29
C THR A 248 -13.49 13.65 -6.70
N SER A 249 -13.83 13.02 -7.82
CA SER A 249 -13.06 11.91 -8.43
C SER A 249 -13.22 11.93 -9.94
N LEU A 250 -12.23 11.39 -10.65
CA LEU A 250 -12.27 11.30 -12.11
C LEU A 250 -11.58 10.01 -12.57
N ASP A 251 -12.33 9.17 -13.30
CA ASP A 251 -11.78 7.97 -13.92
C ASP A 251 -11.52 8.22 -15.41
N LEU A 252 -10.24 8.25 -15.78
CA LEU A 252 -9.78 8.44 -17.16
C LEU A 252 -9.13 7.16 -17.73
N SER A 253 -9.42 6.00 -17.15
CA SER A 253 -8.85 4.70 -17.59
C SER A 253 -9.22 4.34 -19.05
N SER A 254 -10.28 4.95 -19.61
CA SER A 254 -10.67 4.81 -21.03
C SER A 254 -9.81 5.66 -21.98
N PHE A 255 -9.05 6.64 -21.46
CA PHE A 255 -8.33 7.61 -22.31
C PHE A 255 -7.07 6.98 -22.93
N ASN A 256 -6.95 7.11 -24.25
CA ASN A 256 -5.72 6.83 -24.97
C ASN A 256 -5.03 8.14 -25.35
N THR A 257 -3.97 8.48 -24.59
CA THR A 257 -3.29 9.78 -24.73
C THR A 257 -2.02 9.73 -25.58
N ARG A 258 -1.76 8.61 -26.28
CA ARG A 258 -0.50 8.41 -27.04
C ARG A 258 -0.23 9.49 -28.11
N ASN A 259 -1.25 10.17 -28.61
CA ASN A 259 -1.13 11.22 -29.64
C ASN A 259 -1.19 12.62 -29.04
N VAL A 260 -1.43 12.76 -27.74
CA VAL A 260 -1.55 14.06 -27.07
C VAL A 260 -0.17 14.70 -26.92
N THR A 261 -0.09 15.98 -27.27
CA THR A 261 1.13 16.77 -27.18
C THR A 261 1.05 17.90 -26.13
N ARG A 262 -0.16 18.30 -25.72
CA ARG A 262 -0.42 19.39 -24.81
C ARG A 262 -1.34 18.95 -23.68
N MET A 263 -0.85 19.02 -22.43
CA MET A 263 -1.60 18.69 -21.21
C MET A 263 -1.43 19.78 -20.13
N ARG A 264 -0.93 20.98 -20.51
CA ARG A 264 -0.77 22.08 -19.58
C ARG A 264 -2.10 22.37 -18.89
N SER A 265 -2.05 22.62 -17.57
CA SER A 265 -3.19 23.02 -16.72
C SER A 265 -4.40 22.09 -16.82
N MET A 266 -4.23 20.80 -17.25
CA MET A 266 -5.35 19.92 -17.55
C MET A 266 -6.32 19.75 -16.37
N PHE A 267 -5.80 19.77 -15.12
CA PHE A 267 -6.55 19.65 -13.88
C PHE A 267 -6.32 20.85 -12.95
N TYR A 268 -5.87 21.97 -13.50
CA TYR A 268 -5.61 23.18 -12.71
C TYR A 268 -6.85 23.58 -11.89
N ALA A 269 -6.66 23.83 -10.60
CA ALA A 269 -7.70 24.24 -9.64
C ALA A 269 -8.90 23.30 -9.53
N CYS A 270 -8.71 22.00 -9.73
CA CYS A 270 -9.66 20.95 -9.34
C CYS A 270 -9.60 20.75 -7.81
N LYS A 271 -10.10 21.74 -7.05
CA LYS A 271 -9.85 21.88 -5.61
C LYS A 271 -10.37 20.72 -4.76
N SER A 272 -11.48 20.10 -5.15
CA SER A 272 -12.13 19.01 -4.42
C SER A 272 -11.68 17.62 -4.86
N LEU A 273 -10.83 17.52 -5.90
CA LEU A 273 -10.38 16.26 -6.49
C LEU A 273 -9.51 15.49 -5.50
N LYS A 274 -10.01 14.35 -5.00
CA LYS A 274 -9.32 13.47 -4.05
C LYS A 274 -8.58 12.35 -4.73
N SER A 275 -9.15 11.81 -5.82
CA SER A 275 -8.58 10.70 -6.55
C SER A 275 -8.76 10.87 -8.06
N ILE A 276 -7.77 10.41 -8.82
CA ILE A 276 -7.80 10.41 -10.27
C ILE A 276 -7.14 9.13 -10.78
N ASN A 277 -7.78 8.46 -11.75
CA ASN A 277 -7.24 7.28 -12.39
C ASN A 277 -6.61 7.66 -13.74
N LEU A 278 -5.28 7.62 -13.79
CA LEU A 278 -4.46 7.93 -14.97
C LEU A 278 -3.74 6.69 -15.51
N SER A 279 -4.14 5.49 -15.14
CA SER A 279 -3.44 4.23 -15.45
C SER A 279 -3.26 3.94 -16.95
N SER A 280 -4.09 4.56 -17.81
CA SER A 280 -4.02 4.44 -19.27
C SER A 280 -3.18 5.52 -19.95
N PHE A 281 -2.68 6.52 -19.19
CA PHE A 281 -1.99 7.66 -19.78
C PHE A 281 -0.64 7.27 -20.38
N ASN A 282 -0.46 7.61 -21.64
CA ASN A 282 0.81 7.56 -22.33
C ASN A 282 1.24 8.99 -22.64
N THR A 283 2.25 9.49 -21.96
CA THR A 283 2.71 10.88 -22.08
C THR A 283 3.94 11.05 -22.98
N THR A 284 4.30 10.01 -23.74
CA THR A 284 5.53 9.98 -24.57
C THR A 284 5.67 11.19 -25.51
N ASN A 285 4.56 11.74 -26.03
CA ASN A 285 4.57 12.86 -26.95
C ASN A 285 4.29 14.21 -26.29
N VAL A 286 4.07 14.23 -24.97
CA VAL A 286 3.77 15.48 -24.25
C VAL A 286 5.04 16.30 -24.07
N THR A 287 4.96 17.58 -24.40
CA THR A 287 6.08 18.51 -24.29
C THR A 287 5.93 19.55 -23.17
N ASN A 288 4.70 19.77 -22.70
CA ASN A 288 4.41 20.74 -21.63
C ASN A 288 3.40 20.15 -20.64
N MET A 289 3.78 20.09 -19.36
CA MET A 289 2.98 19.65 -18.22
C MET A 289 2.83 20.73 -17.15
N ALA A 290 3.14 21.98 -17.50
CA ALA A 290 3.06 23.08 -16.54
C ALA A 290 1.65 23.17 -15.95
N ASP A 291 1.59 23.43 -14.65
CA ASP A 291 0.35 23.64 -13.88
C ASP A 291 -0.65 22.45 -13.92
N MET A 292 -0.22 21.24 -14.33
CA MET A 292 -1.16 20.14 -14.62
C MET A 292 -2.07 19.81 -13.44
N PHE A 293 -1.55 19.83 -12.21
CA PHE A 293 -2.28 19.56 -10.97
C PHE A 293 -2.23 20.75 -9.99
N ASN A 294 -1.87 21.96 -10.48
CA ASN A 294 -1.77 23.13 -9.62
C ASN A 294 -3.13 23.44 -8.97
N ILE A 295 -3.11 23.73 -7.66
CA ILE A 295 -4.31 23.97 -6.81
C ILE A 295 -5.27 22.76 -6.73
N CYS A 296 -4.77 21.53 -6.86
CA CYS A 296 -5.50 20.32 -6.50
C CYS A 296 -5.40 20.08 -4.97
N GLN A 297 -6.05 20.96 -4.20
CA GLN A 297 -5.86 21.05 -2.74
C GLN A 297 -6.28 19.83 -1.95
N SER A 298 -7.19 19.00 -2.49
CA SER A 298 -7.70 17.79 -1.83
C SER A 298 -7.06 16.49 -2.33
N LEU A 299 -6.11 16.57 -3.29
CA LEU A 299 -5.45 15.40 -3.87
C LEU A 299 -4.45 14.83 -2.87
N ASP A 300 -4.76 13.67 -2.29
CA ASP A 300 -3.95 13.02 -1.24
C ASP A 300 -2.89 12.08 -1.79
N SER A 301 -3.15 11.49 -2.96
CA SER A 301 -2.26 10.55 -3.64
C SER A 301 -2.49 10.57 -5.15
N ILE A 302 -1.45 10.24 -5.93
CA ILE A 302 -1.51 10.14 -7.39
C ILE A 302 -0.52 9.10 -7.88
N ASP A 303 -0.96 8.22 -8.79
CA ASP A 303 -0.09 7.27 -9.48
C ASP A 303 0.37 7.84 -10.82
N LEU A 304 1.67 8.09 -10.94
CA LEU A 304 2.35 8.61 -12.12
C LEU A 304 3.28 7.58 -12.76
N SER A 305 3.21 6.32 -12.36
CA SER A 305 4.10 5.25 -12.83
C SER A 305 4.08 5.04 -14.36
N GLY A 306 2.94 5.39 -15.00
CA GLY A 306 2.79 5.36 -16.46
C GLY A 306 3.36 6.56 -17.21
N PHE A 307 3.84 7.62 -16.52
CA PHE A 307 4.27 8.85 -17.16
C PHE A 307 5.67 8.72 -17.76
N ASN A 308 5.78 8.99 -19.05
CA ASN A 308 7.06 9.17 -19.74
C ASN A 308 7.28 10.68 -19.98
N THR A 309 8.24 11.23 -19.27
CA THR A 309 8.52 12.69 -19.32
C THR A 309 9.73 13.05 -20.17
N SER A 310 10.25 12.11 -20.97
CA SER A 310 11.49 12.30 -21.73
C SER A 310 11.45 13.44 -22.76
N ASN A 311 10.27 13.85 -23.22
CA ASN A 311 10.08 14.94 -24.16
C ASN A 311 9.56 16.23 -23.51
N VAL A 312 9.34 16.22 -22.20
CA VAL A 312 8.78 17.37 -21.49
C VAL A 312 9.87 18.44 -21.29
N THR A 313 9.51 19.67 -21.62
CA THR A 313 10.40 20.84 -21.50
C THR A 313 9.99 21.77 -20.36
N ASP A 314 8.73 21.71 -19.91
CA ASP A 314 8.20 22.58 -18.87
C ASP A 314 7.29 21.80 -17.90
N MET A 315 7.65 21.82 -16.62
CA MET A 315 6.90 21.24 -15.49
C MET A 315 6.62 22.31 -14.41
N SER A 316 6.71 23.59 -14.76
CA SER A 316 6.48 24.69 -13.81
C SER A 316 5.10 24.56 -13.18
N GLY A 317 5.01 24.73 -11.85
CA GLY A 317 3.76 24.66 -11.11
C GLY A 317 3.04 23.31 -11.10
N MET A 318 3.63 22.22 -11.61
CA MET A 318 2.92 20.96 -11.89
C MET A 318 2.12 20.43 -10.68
N PHE A 319 2.64 20.56 -9.47
CA PHE A 319 1.99 20.13 -8.21
C PHE A 319 1.81 21.30 -7.23
N ALA A 320 1.89 22.54 -7.71
CA ALA A 320 1.79 23.68 -6.81
C ALA A 320 0.46 23.67 -6.05
N ASN A 321 0.50 24.05 -4.77
CA ASN A 321 -0.68 24.13 -3.91
C ASN A 321 -1.50 22.82 -3.79
N CYS A 322 -0.84 21.67 -3.89
CA CYS A 322 -1.41 20.38 -3.51
C CYS A 322 -1.28 20.20 -1.99
N ASP A 323 -2.15 20.88 -1.24
CA ASP A 323 -2.03 21.11 0.20
C ASP A 323 -1.90 19.82 1.04
N VAL A 324 -2.61 18.76 0.64
CA VAL A 324 -2.67 17.49 1.41
C VAL A 324 -1.77 16.39 0.84
N LEU A 325 -1.11 16.60 -0.28
CA LEU A 325 -0.22 15.63 -0.92
C LEU A 325 1.04 15.44 -0.06
N ALA A 326 1.09 14.30 0.67
CA ALA A 326 2.17 14.02 1.62
C ALA A 326 3.36 13.29 0.99
N THR A 327 3.12 12.47 -0.02
CA THR A 327 4.13 11.66 -0.72
C THR A 327 3.90 11.70 -2.22
N LEU A 328 4.98 11.67 -3.00
CA LEU A 328 4.93 11.69 -4.46
C LEU A 328 6.09 10.86 -5.02
N ASP A 329 5.78 9.84 -5.82
CA ASP A 329 6.79 9.04 -6.52
C ASP A 329 7.08 9.62 -7.90
N LEU A 330 8.28 10.17 -8.04
CA LEU A 330 8.80 10.74 -9.28
C LEU A 330 9.97 9.92 -9.86
N SER A 331 10.17 8.70 -9.38
CA SER A 331 11.29 7.84 -9.77
C SER A 331 11.32 7.50 -11.28
N GLY A 332 10.13 7.54 -11.94
CA GLY A 332 9.98 7.36 -13.39
C GLY A 332 10.26 8.62 -14.23
N PHE A 333 10.45 9.79 -13.62
CA PHE A 333 10.56 11.04 -14.36
C PHE A 333 11.96 11.22 -14.96
N ASN A 334 12.00 11.43 -16.26
CA ASN A 334 13.20 11.87 -16.97
C ASN A 334 13.12 13.40 -17.21
N THR A 335 13.95 14.14 -16.52
CA THR A 335 13.95 15.62 -16.57
C THR A 335 15.09 16.20 -17.43
N SER A 336 15.79 15.37 -18.20
CA SER A 336 16.97 15.78 -18.97
C SER A 336 16.70 16.89 -20.01
N ASN A 337 15.44 17.02 -20.48
CA ASN A 337 15.03 18.04 -21.43
C ASN A 337 14.27 19.21 -20.77
N VAL A 338 14.03 19.16 -19.46
CA VAL A 338 13.25 20.17 -18.73
C VAL A 338 14.04 21.45 -18.57
N GLN A 339 13.40 22.59 -18.88
CA GLN A 339 13.94 23.93 -18.73
C GLN A 339 13.23 24.72 -17.62
N GLY A 340 11.96 24.42 -17.31
CA GLY A 340 11.14 25.07 -16.29
C GLY A 340 10.73 24.12 -15.17
N LEU A 341 11.12 24.44 -13.92
CA LEU A 341 10.68 23.79 -12.68
C LEU A 341 10.17 24.83 -11.66
N SER A 342 9.93 26.08 -12.11
CA SER A 342 9.47 27.14 -11.21
C SER A 342 8.16 26.77 -10.54
N GLY A 343 8.07 26.92 -9.21
CA GLY A 343 6.87 26.62 -8.44
C GLY A 343 6.41 25.17 -8.46
N MET A 344 7.21 24.21 -8.94
CA MET A 344 6.74 22.81 -9.16
C MET A 344 6.06 22.19 -7.95
N PHE A 345 6.53 22.51 -6.73
CA PHE A 345 6.00 22.02 -5.46
C PHE A 345 5.55 23.13 -4.53
N MET A 346 5.43 24.38 -5.04
CA MET A 346 5.03 25.53 -4.24
C MET A 346 3.76 25.21 -3.43
N GLY A 347 3.77 25.52 -2.13
CA GLY A 347 2.59 25.34 -1.26
C GLY A 347 2.19 23.89 -0.97
N CYS A 348 3.04 22.89 -1.19
CA CYS A 348 2.80 21.49 -0.79
C CYS A 348 2.97 21.33 0.73
N LYS A 349 1.98 21.73 1.52
CA LYS A 349 2.07 21.89 2.97
C LYS A 349 2.19 20.58 3.75
N SER A 350 1.67 19.45 3.21
CA SER A 350 1.72 18.14 3.90
C SER A 350 2.98 17.34 3.57
N MET A 351 3.77 17.77 2.61
CA MET A 351 4.97 17.07 2.18
C MET A 351 6.08 17.22 3.22
N THR A 352 6.59 16.09 3.75
CA THR A 352 7.69 16.09 4.72
C THR A 352 9.03 15.72 4.11
N SER A 353 9.04 15.02 3.00
CA SER A 353 10.24 14.72 2.22
C SER A 353 9.90 14.53 0.74
N ILE A 354 10.86 14.80 -0.13
CA ILE A 354 10.71 14.54 -1.56
C ILE A 354 11.99 13.93 -2.13
N ASP A 355 11.82 12.94 -3.02
CA ASP A 355 12.91 12.27 -3.71
C ASP A 355 13.04 12.76 -5.16
N LEU A 356 14.03 13.60 -5.41
CA LEU A 356 14.43 14.11 -6.71
C LEU A 356 15.77 13.52 -7.17
N SER A 357 16.17 12.38 -6.60
CA SER A 357 17.47 11.74 -6.92
C SER A 357 17.59 11.31 -8.38
N GLY A 358 16.44 11.10 -9.06
CA GLY A 358 16.37 10.81 -10.49
C GLY A 358 16.45 12.05 -11.39
N PHE A 359 16.32 13.26 -10.83
CA PHE A 359 16.25 14.48 -11.64
C PHE A 359 17.61 14.86 -12.21
N ASN A 360 17.60 15.18 -13.50
CA ASN A 360 18.70 15.84 -14.19
C ASN A 360 18.30 17.31 -14.45
N THR A 361 18.95 18.25 -13.75
CA THR A 361 18.61 19.67 -13.82
C THR A 361 19.63 20.50 -14.62
N THR A 362 20.55 19.85 -15.35
CA THR A 362 21.62 20.53 -16.09
C THR A 362 21.12 21.49 -17.16
N ASN A 363 19.89 21.32 -17.66
CA ASN A 363 19.28 22.19 -18.66
C ASN A 363 18.23 23.16 -18.07
N VAL A 364 17.98 23.09 -16.76
CA VAL A 364 16.95 23.88 -16.09
C VAL A 364 17.39 25.34 -15.95
N LYS A 365 16.53 26.27 -16.36
CA LYS A 365 16.75 27.71 -16.29
C LYS A 365 15.93 28.39 -15.22
N GLY A 366 14.77 27.87 -14.88
CA GLY A 366 13.85 28.41 -13.89
C GLY A 366 13.58 27.45 -12.74
N MET A 367 13.89 27.87 -11.51
CA MET A 367 13.58 27.18 -10.25
C MET A 367 12.94 28.12 -9.21
N ALA A 368 12.52 29.35 -9.62
CA ALA A 368 11.89 30.28 -8.69
C ALA A 368 10.67 29.66 -8.02
N TYR A 369 10.50 29.88 -6.71
CA TYR A 369 9.36 29.37 -5.92
C TYR A 369 9.22 27.84 -5.87
N MET A 370 10.24 27.06 -6.28
CA MET A 370 10.09 25.62 -6.49
C MET A 370 9.51 24.88 -5.27
N PHE A 371 9.89 25.31 -4.05
CA PHE A 371 9.43 24.77 -2.78
C PHE A 371 8.80 25.84 -1.88
N ASP A 372 8.54 27.04 -2.38
CA ASP A 372 7.97 28.13 -1.58
C ASP A 372 6.73 27.68 -0.82
N GLY A 373 6.67 27.97 0.50
CA GLY A 373 5.54 27.61 1.35
C GLY A 373 5.43 26.13 1.73
N CYS A 374 6.44 25.29 1.46
CA CYS A 374 6.50 23.90 1.92
C CYS A 374 6.95 23.83 3.39
N ASN A 375 6.12 24.35 4.31
CA ASN A 375 6.51 24.58 5.70
C ASN A 375 6.91 23.31 6.50
N ASN A 376 6.37 22.14 6.12
CA ASN A 376 6.65 20.85 6.78
C ASN A 376 7.73 20.04 6.07
N LEU A 377 8.30 20.54 4.97
CA LEU A 377 9.33 19.83 4.21
C LEU A 377 10.65 19.82 5.00
N VAL A 378 11.08 18.62 5.42
CA VAL A 378 12.29 18.42 6.23
C VAL A 378 13.47 18.05 5.34
N THR A 379 13.26 17.22 4.30
CA THR A 379 14.37 16.68 3.51
C THR A 379 14.04 16.65 2.02
N ILE A 380 14.97 17.16 1.21
CA ILE A 380 14.95 17.06 -0.24
C ILE A 380 16.14 16.16 -0.67
N TYR A 381 15.84 15.01 -1.22
CA TYR A 381 16.87 14.12 -1.75
C TYR A 381 17.16 14.43 -3.21
N VAL A 382 18.46 14.55 -3.55
CA VAL A 382 18.93 14.75 -4.93
C VAL A 382 20.02 13.74 -5.30
N GLY A 383 20.22 13.54 -6.60
CA GLY A 383 21.25 12.68 -7.15
C GLY A 383 22.32 13.44 -7.94
N LYS A 384 23.16 12.69 -8.64
CA LYS A 384 24.31 13.24 -9.43
C LYS A 384 23.87 14.12 -10.61
N GLY A 385 22.61 14.03 -11.05
CA GLY A 385 22.06 14.87 -12.12
C GLY A 385 21.61 16.27 -11.67
N TRP A 386 21.59 16.52 -10.37
CA TRP A 386 21.20 17.81 -9.84
C TRP A 386 22.30 18.86 -10.02
N SER A 387 22.01 19.97 -10.69
CA SER A 387 22.87 21.12 -10.87
C SER A 387 22.05 22.39 -10.94
N THR A 388 22.60 23.51 -10.45
CA THR A 388 22.04 24.87 -10.57
C THR A 388 22.84 25.74 -11.53
N ASP A 389 23.87 25.22 -12.23
CA ASP A 389 24.78 25.99 -13.10
C ASP A 389 24.07 26.71 -14.24
N SER A 390 22.96 26.17 -14.76
CA SER A 390 22.19 26.77 -15.85
C SER A 390 21.02 27.61 -15.36
N VAL A 391 20.79 27.69 -14.05
CA VAL A 391 19.63 28.38 -13.46
C VAL A 391 19.84 29.87 -13.53
N THR A 392 18.85 30.57 -14.07
CA THR A 392 18.85 32.04 -14.22
C THR A 392 17.77 32.74 -13.39
N PHE A 393 16.78 31.96 -12.93
CA PHE A 393 15.67 32.43 -12.10
C PHE A 393 15.45 31.45 -10.93
N SER A 394 15.82 31.86 -9.71
CA SER A 394 15.75 31.00 -8.52
C SER A 394 15.18 31.70 -7.28
N PHE A 395 14.70 32.92 -7.42
CA PHE A 395 14.27 33.70 -6.27
C PHE A 395 13.15 32.98 -5.49
N GLU A 396 13.25 33.09 -4.16
CA GLU A 396 12.30 32.48 -3.22
C GLU A 396 12.11 30.95 -3.38
N MET A 397 13.15 30.26 -3.89
CA MET A 397 13.08 28.80 -4.15
C MET A 397 12.70 28.00 -2.91
N PHE A 398 13.17 28.40 -1.73
CA PHE A 398 12.93 27.74 -0.44
C PHE A 398 12.18 28.60 0.56
N HIS A 399 11.65 29.78 0.15
CA HIS A 399 10.95 30.67 1.06
C HIS A 399 9.85 29.93 1.83
N GLY A 400 9.77 30.14 3.15
CA GLY A 400 8.78 29.46 3.99
C GLY A 400 9.04 27.97 4.29
N CYS A 401 10.15 27.36 3.83
CA CYS A 401 10.51 25.95 4.15
C CYS A 401 11.11 25.83 5.55
N THR A 402 10.41 26.30 6.57
CA THR A 402 10.93 26.49 7.94
C THR A 402 11.38 25.20 8.65
N SER A 403 10.99 24.02 8.16
CA SER A 403 11.39 22.71 8.71
C SER A 403 12.59 22.09 7.98
N LEU A 404 13.11 22.74 6.93
CA LEU A 404 14.10 22.15 6.03
C LEU A 404 15.46 22.00 6.72
N VAL A 405 16.05 20.80 6.56
CA VAL A 405 17.36 20.46 7.12
C VAL A 405 18.19 19.71 6.07
N GLY A 406 19.38 20.22 5.79
CA GLY A 406 20.34 19.57 4.91
C GLY A 406 21.00 18.31 5.50
N GLU A 407 21.75 17.58 4.69
CA GLU A 407 22.35 16.27 5.04
C GLU A 407 23.25 16.31 6.29
N GLN A 408 23.97 17.42 6.52
CA GLN A 408 24.88 17.61 7.65
C GLN A 408 24.32 18.52 8.76
N GLY A 409 23.02 18.82 8.70
CA GLY A 409 22.29 19.56 9.72
C GLY A 409 22.18 21.06 9.46
N THR A 410 22.46 21.54 8.26
CA THR A 410 22.19 22.94 7.89
C THR A 410 20.69 23.19 7.94
N VAL A 411 20.26 24.07 8.86
CA VAL A 411 18.84 24.42 9.04
C VAL A 411 18.46 25.59 8.14
N TYR A 412 17.18 25.71 7.85
CA TYR A 412 16.59 26.79 7.09
C TYR A 412 17.01 28.18 7.63
N ASP A 413 17.38 29.08 6.71
CA ASP A 413 17.70 30.50 6.98
C ASP A 413 16.98 31.37 5.94
N GLU A 414 16.14 32.30 6.42
CA GLU A 414 15.34 33.20 5.56
C GLU A 414 16.22 34.13 4.68
N SER A 415 17.49 34.31 5.01
CA SER A 415 18.46 35.09 4.19
C SER A 415 19.04 34.28 3.02
N HIS A 416 18.81 32.95 2.98
CA HIS A 416 19.33 32.03 1.99
C HIS A 416 18.19 31.16 1.39
N VAL A 417 17.29 31.81 0.67
CA VAL A 417 16.08 31.14 0.11
C VAL A 417 16.16 30.87 -1.39
N ASP A 418 17.24 31.29 -2.04
CA ASP A 418 17.46 31.11 -3.47
C ASP A 418 18.31 29.86 -3.78
N ALA A 419 18.79 29.69 -5.00
CA ALA A 419 19.56 28.53 -5.43
C ALA A 419 20.98 28.45 -4.82
N ASP A 420 21.45 29.46 -4.10
CA ASP A 420 22.74 29.47 -3.41
C ASP A 420 22.87 28.32 -2.39
N TYR A 421 21.77 27.87 -1.77
CA TYR A 421 21.73 26.71 -0.89
C TYR A 421 21.09 25.45 -1.56
N ALA A 422 20.81 25.50 -2.86
CA ALA A 422 20.21 24.38 -3.61
C ALA A 422 21.26 23.33 -4.02
N HIS A 423 22.14 22.95 -3.11
CA HIS A 423 23.13 21.90 -3.27
C HIS A 423 23.19 20.99 -2.06
N ILE A 424 23.88 19.86 -2.19
CA ILE A 424 24.05 18.90 -1.09
C ILE A 424 24.78 19.60 0.05
N ASP A 425 24.24 19.45 1.25
CA ASP A 425 24.85 19.96 2.48
C ASP A 425 26.14 19.18 2.80
N GLU A 426 27.26 19.87 2.77
CA GLU A 426 28.59 19.36 3.13
C GLU A 426 29.08 19.89 4.49
N GLY A 427 28.17 20.45 5.27
CA GLY A 427 28.44 21.01 6.61
C GLY A 427 28.86 22.47 6.60
N PRO A 428 29.45 22.98 7.70
CA PRO A 428 29.67 24.43 7.91
C PRO A 428 30.55 25.13 6.89
N THR A 429 31.34 24.38 6.13
CA THR A 429 32.23 24.96 5.09
C THR A 429 31.56 25.11 3.74
N ASN A 430 30.47 24.37 3.50
CA ASN A 430 29.65 24.42 2.30
C ASN A 430 28.20 24.05 2.67
N PRO A 431 27.49 24.95 3.39
CA PRO A 431 26.15 24.66 3.87
C PRO A 431 25.13 24.65 2.74
N GLY A 432 24.27 23.65 2.68
CA GLY A 432 23.20 23.48 1.68
C GLY A 432 21.96 22.82 2.28
N TYR A 433 20.86 22.86 1.57
CA TYR A 433 19.60 22.29 2.06
C TYR A 433 19.30 20.88 1.54
N LEU A 434 20.13 20.35 0.63
CA LEU A 434 19.82 19.10 -0.03
C LEU A 434 20.61 17.92 0.57
N SER A 435 20.02 16.72 0.44
CA SER A 435 20.57 15.46 0.95
C SER A 435 20.78 14.47 -0.18
N ARG A 436 21.81 13.60 -0.06
CA ARG A 436 21.97 12.46 -0.99
C ARG A 436 20.92 11.41 -0.72
N LYS A 437 20.30 10.91 -1.78
CA LYS A 437 19.43 9.72 -1.66
C LYS A 437 20.29 8.47 -1.65
N ARG A 438 20.54 7.96 -0.45
CA ARG A 438 21.22 6.67 -0.28
C ARG A 438 20.20 5.54 -0.24
N ILE A 439 20.52 4.43 -0.87
CA ILE A 439 19.72 3.20 -0.86
C ILE A 439 20.56 2.03 -0.35
N ALA A 440 19.91 1.12 0.38
CA ALA A 440 20.55 -0.11 0.82
C ALA A 440 20.36 -1.18 -0.27
N TYR A 441 21.45 -1.81 -0.69
CA TYR A 441 21.45 -2.87 -1.70
C TYR A 441 22.59 -3.85 -1.48
N ALA A 442 22.46 -5.04 -2.04
CA ALA A 442 23.52 -6.03 -2.12
C ALA A 442 24.04 -6.12 -3.56
N LEU A 443 25.33 -6.33 -3.70
CA LEU A 443 26.02 -6.46 -4.97
C LEU A 443 26.76 -7.78 -5.01
N LEU A 444 26.45 -8.62 -6.00
CA LEU A 444 27.15 -9.88 -6.22
C LEU A 444 28.23 -9.68 -7.28
N SER A 445 29.48 -9.84 -6.89
CA SER A 445 30.63 -9.77 -7.80
C SER A 445 30.76 -11.06 -8.60
N ALA A 446 30.71 -10.95 -9.92
CA ALA A 446 30.94 -12.07 -10.81
C ALA A 446 32.43 -12.43 -10.80
N GLY A 447 32.78 -13.59 -10.21
CA GLY A 447 34.14 -14.15 -10.26
C GLY A 447 34.83 -14.32 -8.90
N ASP A 448 34.48 -13.57 -7.86
CA ASP A 448 35.07 -13.72 -6.53
C ASP A 448 34.11 -14.35 -5.50
N SER A 449 32.87 -14.67 -5.91
CA SER A 449 31.85 -15.27 -5.07
C SER A 449 31.56 -14.46 -3.79
N THR A 450 31.70 -13.14 -3.88
CA THR A 450 31.52 -12.21 -2.76
C THR A 450 30.20 -11.46 -2.91
N LEU A 451 29.39 -11.43 -1.87
CA LEU A 451 28.20 -10.60 -1.74
C LEU A 451 28.51 -9.40 -0.85
N THR A 452 28.48 -8.18 -1.41
CA THR A 452 28.80 -6.96 -0.66
C THR A 452 27.55 -6.10 -0.48
N PHE A 453 27.29 -5.67 0.76
CA PHE A 453 26.18 -4.79 1.12
C PHE A 453 26.65 -3.33 1.19
N TYR A 454 25.89 -2.44 0.54
CA TYR A 454 26.16 -1.00 0.48
C TYR A 454 24.93 -0.18 0.89
N TYR A 455 25.18 1.03 1.40
CA TYR A 455 24.18 2.07 1.61
C TYR A 455 24.70 3.39 1.08
N ASP A 456 24.56 3.60 -0.22
CA ASP A 456 25.07 4.78 -0.93
C ASP A 456 24.20 5.15 -2.14
N ASP A 457 24.63 6.13 -2.92
CA ASP A 457 24.01 6.59 -4.15
C ASP A 457 24.68 6.02 -5.43
N GLU A 458 25.54 5.00 -5.27
CA GLU A 458 26.41 4.49 -6.36
C GLU A 458 25.89 3.23 -7.05
N ARG A 459 24.72 2.73 -6.69
CA ARG A 459 24.18 1.47 -7.22
C ARG A 459 24.18 1.40 -8.76
N SER A 460 23.81 2.50 -9.44
CA SER A 460 23.69 2.54 -10.92
C SER A 460 25.01 2.53 -11.66
N ILE A 461 26.13 2.86 -11.00
CA ILE A 461 27.46 2.94 -11.62
C ILE A 461 28.35 1.74 -11.29
N ARG A 462 27.95 0.89 -10.33
CA ARG A 462 28.73 -0.30 -9.99
C ARG A 462 28.55 -1.40 -11.05
N PRO A 463 29.66 -2.03 -11.52
CA PRO A 463 29.67 -2.88 -12.72
C PRO A 463 29.20 -4.32 -12.48
N SER A 464 28.30 -4.58 -11.51
CA SER A 464 27.88 -5.93 -11.12
C SER A 464 26.37 -6.00 -10.90
N THR A 465 25.81 -7.22 -10.82
CA THR A 465 24.39 -7.41 -10.54
C THR A 465 24.06 -6.97 -9.13
N SER A 466 23.20 -5.99 -9.00
CA SER A 466 22.78 -5.42 -7.72
C SER A 466 21.33 -5.70 -7.42
N TYR A 467 21.03 -5.97 -6.15
CA TYR A 467 19.73 -6.35 -5.64
C TYR A 467 19.31 -5.39 -4.53
N LEU A 468 18.08 -4.89 -4.59
CA LEU A 468 17.48 -4.16 -3.44
C LEU A 468 17.28 -5.13 -2.28
N LEU A 469 17.34 -4.60 -1.07
CA LEU A 469 17.02 -5.40 0.12
C LEU A 469 15.52 -5.73 0.13
N ASN A 470 15.20 -6.95 0.55
CA ASN A 470 13.80 -7.36 0.74
C ASN A 470 13.21 -6.66 1.97
N THR A 471 11.99 -6.19 1.84
CA THR A 471 11.19 -5.59 2.91
C THR A 471 10.11 -6.55 3.45
N GLU A 472 9.88 -7.65 2.75
CA GLU A 472 8.88 -8.67 3.04
C GLU A 472 9.51 -10.04 3.29
N ALA A 473 8.69 -11.00 3.71
CA ALA A 473 9.08 -12.38 3.97
C ALA A 473 9.25 -13.20 2.67
N VAL A 474 10.00 -12.66 1.73
CA VAL A 474 10.36 -13.32 0.46
C VAL A 474 11.87 -13.49 0.40
N ASN A 475 12.33 -14.52 -0.29
CA ASN A 475 13.77 -14.71 -0.48
C ASN A 475 14.36 -13.49 -1.20
N PRO A 476 15.53 -12.99 -0.76
CA PRO A 476 16.19 -11.88 -1.44
C PRO A 476 16.58 -12.23 -2.87
N GLY A 477 16.67 -11.24 -3.74
CA GLY A 477 16.93 -11.44 -5.17
C GLY A 477 18.25 -12.16 -5.50
N TRP A 478 19.20 -12.21 -4.55
CA TRP A 478 20.47 -12.96 -4.72
C TRP A 478 20.39 -14.43 -4.29
N SER A 479 19.25 -14.90 -3.77
CA SER A 479 19.11 -16.27 -3.22
C SER A 479 19.38 -17.38 -4.24
N GLU A 480 19.15 -17.14 -5.53
CA GLU A 480 19.48 -18.09 -6.60
C GLU A 480 20.99 -18.37 -6.74
N TYR A 481 21.82 -17.47 -6.22
CA TYR A 481 23.29 -17.56 -6.29
C TYR A 481 23.92 -17.98 -4.95
N ALA A 482 23.10 -18.25 -3.93
CA ALA A 482 23.55 -18.51 -2.56
C ALA A 482 24.62 -19.62 -2.46
N GLU A 483 24.48 -20.72 -3.20
CA GLU A 483 25.44 -21.85 -3.20
C GLU A 483 26.84 -21.46 -3.72
N GLY A 484 26.95 -20.37 -4.48
CA GLY A 484 28.22 -19.86 -5.01
C GLY A 484 28.93 -18.90 -4.08
N VAL A 485 28.22 -18.31 -3.10
CA VAL A 485 28.77 -17.30 -2.21
C VAL A 485 29.65 -17.93 -1.15
N THR A 486 30.91 -17.50 -1.08
CA THR A 486 31.89 -17.95 -0.08
C THR A 486 32.18 -16.89 0.96
N HIS A 487 32.02 -15.63 0.62
CA HIS A 487 32.28 -14.50 1.50
C HIS A 487 31.16 -13.45 1.44
N VAL A 488 30.84 -12.85 2.56
CA VAL A 488 29.92 -11.71 2.66
C VAL A 488 30.66 -10.53 3.29
N GLN A 489 30.45 -9.35 2.72
CA GLN A 489 31.03 -8.11 3.25
C GLN A 489 29.93 -7.06 3.42
N LEU A 490 29.88 -6.41 4.60
CA LEU A 490 29.13 -5.18 4.78
C LEU A 490 30.11 -4.00 4.65
N ASP A 491 29.90 -3.15 3.64
CA ASP A 491 30.74 -1.96 3.45
C ASP A 491 30.61 -0.96 4.60
N SER A 492 31.55 -0.05 4.75
CA SER A 492 31.51 0.98 5.80
C SER A 492 30.27 1.88 5.72
N THR A 493 29.76 2.11 4.52
CA THR A 493 28.52 2.89 4.29
C THR A 493 27.30 2.24 4.90
N PHE A 494 27.30 0.90 5.01
CA PHE A 494 26.13 0.12 5.45
C PHE A 494 25.72 0.37 6.91
N VAL A 495 26.60 0.95 7.73
CA VAL A 495 26.30 1.30 9.12
C VAL A 495 25.09 2.24 9.29
N ALA A 496 24.80 3.04 8.26
CA ALA A 496 23.66 3.95 8.24
C ALA A 496 22.35 3.31 7.72
N ALA A 497 22.42 2.14 7.10
CA ALA A 497 21.24 1.40 6.66
C ALA A 497 20.34 0.97 7.85
N ARG A 498 19.03 0.95 7.64
CA ARG A 498 18.03 0.56 8.64
C ARG A 498 17.06 -0.44 8.02
N PRO A 499 17.53 -1.68 7.73
CA PRO A 499 16.63 -2.69 7.18
C PRO A 499 15.52 -3.03 8.19
N ILE A 500 14.33 -3.29 7.69
CA ILE A 500 13.18 -3.71 8.51
C ILE A 500 13.04 -5.24 8.57
N SER A 501 13.71 -5.95 7.66
CA SER A 501 13.75 -7.42 7.59
C SER A 501 15.14 -7.88 7.17
N THR A 502 15.58 -9.00 7.74
CA THR A 502 16.76 -9.76 7.31
C THR A 502 16.39 -11.18 6.90
N TYR A 503 15.10 -11.40 6.57
CA TYR A 503 14.59 -12.71 6.16
C TYR A 503 15.45 -13.33 5.05
N GLY A 504 16.04 -14.48 5.35
CA GLY A 504 16.79 -15.29 4.38
C GLY A 504 18.02 -14.60 3.75
N TRP A 505 18.59 -13.56 4.36
CA TRP A 505 19.70 -12.82 3.72
C TRP A 505 20.89 -13.70 3.34
N PHE A 506 21.21 -14.70 4.17
CA PHE A 506 22.33 -15.63 3.92
C PHE A 506 21.82 -17.08 3.77
N TYR A 507 20.51 -17.26 3.59
CA TYR A 507 19.89 -18.57 3.46
C TYR A 507 20.51 -19.42 2.33
N GLY A 508 20.92 -20.66 2.66
CA GLY A 508 21.47 -21.61 1.70
C GLY A 508 22.88 -21.31 1.21
N MET A 509 23.58 -20.34 1.80
CA MET A 509 24.99 -20.07 1.49
C MET A 509 25.91 -21.14 2.08
N SER A 510 25.82 -22.36 1.55
CA SER A 510 26.48 -23.54 2.11
C SER A 510 28.00 -23.47 2.15
N LYS A 511 28.61 -22.60 1.33
CA LYS A 511 30.07 -22.38 1.26
C LYS A 511 30.54 -21.13 2.00
N LEU A 512 29.61 -20.37 2.59
CA LEU A 512 29.95 -19.15 3.33
C LEU A 512 30.83 -19.48 4.53
N ASP A 513 32.06 -18.99 4.52
CA ASP A 513 33.05 -19.23 5.57
C ASP A 513 33.21 -18.05 6.53
N SER A 514 32.89 -16.83 6.06
CA SER A 514 33.07 -15.61 6.86
C SER A 514 32.16 -14.46 6.40
N ILE A 515 31.79 -13.61 7.37
CA ILE A 515 31.06 -12.37 7.14
C ILE A 515 31.87 -11.21 7.73
N THR A 516 32.42 -10.37 6.85
CA THR A 516 33.19 -9.21 7.26
C THR A 516 32.29 -8.01 7.49
N GLY A 517 32.46 -7.32 8.62
CA GLY A 517 31.73 -6.10 8.95
C GLY A 517 30.28 -6.35 9.37
N ILE A 518 29.93 -7.51 9.88
CA ILE A 518 28.56 -7.81 10.39
C ILE A 518 28.13 -6.83 11.47
N ASN A 519 29.06 -6.30 12.24
CA ASN A 519 28.80 -5.25 13.24
C ASN A 519 28.37 -3.89 12.67
N ARG A 520 28.40 -3.72 11.33
CA ARG A 520 27.84 -2.56 10.62
C ARG A 520 26.36 -2.71 10.29
N LEU A 521 25.80 -3.91 10.49
CA LEU A 521 24.38 -4.15 10.31
C LEU A 521 23.59 -3.57 11.49
N ASN A 522 22.87 -2.49 11.26
CA ASN A 522 21.97 -1.94 12.24
C ASN A 522 20.63 -2.68 12.22
N THR A 523 20.39 -3.49 13.24
CA THR A 523 19.18 -4.31 13.33
C THR A 523 18.06 -3.67 14.17
N SER A 524 18.20 -2.40 14.60
CA SER A 524 17.25 -1.74 15.50
C SER A 524 15.83 -1.62 14.95
N ALA A 525 15.66 -1.64 13.62
CA ALA A 525 14.36 -1.61 12.95
C ALA A 525 13.87 -3.00 12.47
N VAL A 526 14.70 -4.05 12.63
CA VAL A 526 14.38 -5.39 12.12
C VAL A 526 13.30 -6.05 12.98
N THR A 527 12.26 -6.54 12.32
CA THR A 527 11.16 -7.29 12.95
C THR A 527 11.17 -8.78 12.62
N ASP A 528 11.83 -9.17 11.52
CA ASP A 528 11.86 -10.53 10.99
C ASP A 528 13.30 -10.98 10.70
N MET A 529 13.78 -12.01 11.44
CA MET A 529 15.09 -12.63 11.28
C MET A 529 15.01 -14.10 10.84
N ARG A 530 13.86 -14.54 10.34
CA ARG A 530 13.68 -15.94 9.93
C ARG A 530 14.72 -16.34 8.88
N ARG A 531 15.29 -17.55 9.06
CA ARG A 531 16.27 -18.13 8.12
C ARG A 531 17.48 -17.26 7.81
N MET A 532 17.79 -16.24 8.60
CA MET A 532 18.85 -15.30 8.24
C MET A 532 20.18 -16.00 7.91
N PHE A 533 20.57 -17.03 8.65
CA PHE A 533 21.80 -17.81 8.44
C PHE A 533 21.52 -19.30 8.14
N ALA A 534 20.27 -19.68 7.91
CA ALA A 534 19.94 -21.09 7.72
C ALA A 534 20.64 -21.70 6.51
N GLY A 535 21.27 -22.86 6.70
CA GLY A 535 22.03 -23.55 5.66
C GLY A 535 23.41 -22.97 5.39
N CYS A 536 23.95 -22.14 6.30
CA CYS A 536 25.36 -21.69 6.25
C CYS A 536 26.29 -22.77 6.77
N LYS A 537 26.41 -23.87 6.03
CA LYS A 537 27.06 -25.12 6.47
C LYS A 537 28.55 -24.98 6.78
N SER A 538 29.24 -24.01 6.15
CA SER A 538 30.68 -23.82 6.34
C SER A 538 31.02 -22.74 7.39
N LEU A 539 30.03 -22.00 7.91
CA LEU A 539 30.21 -20.91 8.86
C LEU A 539 30.59 -21.47 10.25
N LYS A 540 31.81 -21.15 10.74
CA LYS A 540 32.35 -21.71 11.97
C LYS A 540 32.08 -20.88 13.21
N SER A 541 31.99 -19.57 13.03
CA SER A 541 31.71 -18.61 14.12
C SER A 541 31.16 -17.31 13.55
N ILE A 542 30.44 -16.59 14.36
CA ILE A 542 29.89 -15.27 14.02
C ILE A 542 29.76 -14.45 15.30
N ASP A 543 30.14 -13.18 15.22
CA ASP A 543 29.97 -12.22 16.33
C ASP A 543 28.70 -11.39 16.09
N LEU A 544 27.71 -11.57 16.91
CA LEU A 544 26.41 -10.89 16.86
C LEU A 544 26.20 -9.93 18.04
N SER A 545 27.25 -9.57 18.76
CA SER A 545 27.18 -8.69 19.93
C SER A 545 26.61 -7.29 19.63
N SER A 546 26.70 -6.85 18.38
CA SER A 546 26.14 -5.57 17.91
C SER A 546 24.64 -5.60 17.57
N PHE A 547 24.02 -6.78 17.55
CA PHE A 547 22.61 -6.91 17.14
C PHE A 547 21.65 -6.37 18.21
N ASN A 548 20.77 -5.47 17.81
CA ASN A 548 19.62 -5.07 18.58
C ASN A 548 18.38 -5.85 18.10
N THR A 549 17.89 -6.78 18.92
CA THR A 549 16.77 -7.65 18.58
C THR A 549 15.47 -7.25 19.30
N SER A 550 15.43 -6.06 19.93
CA SER A 550 14.28 -5.62 20.73
C SER A 550 12.95 -5.52 19.95
N ASN A 551 12.99 -5.32 18.64
CA ASN A 551 11.82 -5.26 17.77
C ASN A 551 11.54 -6.56 17.02
N VAL A 552 12.37 -7.60 17.18
CA VAL A 552 12.22 -8.86 16.45
C VAL A 552 11.06 -9.66 17.02
N THR A 553 10.17 -10.10 16.15
CA THR A 553 9.01 -10.92 16.50
C THR A 553 9.13 -12.37 16.05
N ASN A 554 10.03 -12.67 15.12
CA ASN A 554 10.18 -14.00 14.56
C ASN A 554 11.64 -14.34 14.24
N MET A 555 12.11 -15.46 14.82
CA MET A 555 13.47 -16.01 14.63
C MET A 555 13.44 -17.46 14.11
N TRP A 556 12.33 -17.87 13.49
CA TRP A 556 12.18 -19.23 12.98
C TRP A 556 13.36 -19.66 12.10
N ALA A 557 13.98 -20.80 12.45
CA ALA A 557 15.09 -21.42 11.72
C ALA A 557 16.28 -20.46 11.48
N MET A 558 16.54 -19.47 12.34
CA MET A 558 17.55 -18.43 12.09
C MET A 558 18.94 -19.01 11.81
N PHE A 559 19.36 -20.08 12.49
CA PHE A 559 20.64 -20.77 12.35
C PHE A 559 20.49 -22.24 11.95
N ALA A 560 19.32 -22.66 11.46
CA ALA A 560 19.11 -24.07 11.10
C ALA A 560 20.16 -24.54 10.08
N ASP A 561 20.58 -25.82 10.15
CA ASP A 561 21.57 -26.42 9.23
C ASP A 561 22.95 -25.66 9.19
N CYS A 562 23.37 -25.05 10.28
CA CYS A 562 24.73 -24.47 10.41
C CYS A 562 25.70 -25.54 10.89
N ASP A 563 26.00 -26.52 10.02
CA ASP A 563 26.68 -27.77 10.35
C ASP A 563 28.10 -27.57 10.95
N SER A 564 28.80 -26.46 10.64
CA SER A 564 30.17 -26.18 11.11
C SER A 564 30.25 -25.21 12.29
N LEU A 565 29.14 -24.67 12.76
CA LEU A 565 29.12 -23.69 13.85
C LEU A 565 29.51 -24.37 15.18
N LEU A 566 30.58 -23.88 15.81
CA LEU A 566 31.16 -24.51 17.00
C LEU A 566 30.56 -23.96 18.32
N SER A 567 30.38 -22.66 18.38
CA SER A 567 29.81 -21.97 19.54
C SER A 567 29.07 -20.73 19.11
N LEU A 568 28.12 -20.28 19.93
CA LEU A 568 27.33 -19.09 19.65
C LEU A 568 27.02 -18.35 20.95
N ASP A 569 27.37 -17.06 21.00
CA ASP A 569 26.98 -16.17 22.10
C ASP A 569 25.83 -15.26 21.67
N LEU A 570 24.67 -15.45 22.27
CA LEU A 570 23.46 -14.68 22.07
C LEU A 570 22.99 -13.98 23.36
N SER A 571 23.88 -13.81 24.34
CA SER A 571 23.56 -13.14 25.60
C SER A 571 23.04 -11.70 25.44
N GLY A 572 23.42 -11.05 24.33
CA GLY A 572 22.94 -9.71 23.98
C GLY A 572 21.54 -9.67 23.32
N PHE A 573 20.94 -10.82 23.02
CA PHE A 573 19.64 -10.85 22.34
C PHE A 573 18.50 -10.55 23.31
N ASN A 574 17.68 -9.58 22.97
CA ASN A 574 16.39 -9.34 23.62
C ASN A 574 15.29 -10.08 22.87
N THR A 575 14.76 -11.12 23.47
CA THR A 575 13.73 -11.99 22.85
C THR A 575 12.33 -11.77 23.41
N ALA A 576 12.12 -10.74 24.24
CA ALA A 576 10.84 -10.48 24.90
C ALA A 576 9.65 -10.34 23.93
N ASN A 577 9.87 -9.88 22.70
CA ASN A 577 8.83 -9.71 21.69
C ASN A 577 8.74 -10.91 20.71
N VAL A 578 9.62 -11.90 20.82
CA VAL A 578 9.66 -13.02 19.88
C VAL A 578 8.52 -13.99 20.15
N THR A 579 7.77 -14.32 19.12
CA THR A 579 6.63 -15.26 19.17
C THR A 579 6.93 -16.63 18.59
N ASN A 580 7.98 -16.75 17.75
CA ASN A 580 8.37 -18.00 17.13
C ASN A 580 9.91 -18.15 17.07
N MET A 581 10.41 -19.24 17.67
CA MET A 581 11.81 -19.67 17.64
C MET A 581 11.94 -21.13 17.14
N ALA A 582 10.88 -21.67 16.49
CA ALA A 582 10.92 -23.05 16.04
C ALA A 582 12.12 -23.29 15.13
N ARG A 583 12.80 -24.42 15.30
CA ARG A 583 13.99 -24.84 14.55
C ARG A 583 15.14 -23.83 14.56
N MET A 584 15.21 -22.91 15.53
CA MET A 584 16.19 -21.82 15.50
C MET A 584 17.63 -22.31 15.37
N PHE A 585 17.98 -23.44 15.98
CA PHE A 585 19.31 -24.08 15.95
C PHE A 585 19.24 -25.52 15.41
N SER A 586 18.15 -25.92 14.73
CA SER A 586 17.98 -27.29 14.24
C SER A 586 19.16 -27.68 13.34
N ASP A 587 19.66 -28.93 13.55
CA ASP A 587 20.71 -29.55 12.75
C ASP A 587 22.05 -28.77 12.74
N CYS A 588 22.38 -28.05 13.84
CA CYS A 588 23.69 -27.51 14.10
C CYS A 588 24.62 -28.61 14.66
N ASP A 589 25.07 -29.50 13.80
CA ASP A 589 25.72 -30.75 14.16
C ASP A 589 26.98 -30.63 15.03
N THR A 590 27.78 -29.58 14.82
CA THR A 590 29.03 -29.33 15.55
C THR A 590 28.92 -28.36 16.71
N LEU A 591 27.75 -27.81 16.96
CA LEU A 591 27.54 -26.84 18.04
C LEU A 591 27.74 -27.52 19.43
N THR A 592 28.78 -27.11 20.14
CA THR A 592 29.15 -27.67 21.46
C THR A 592 28.65 -26.82 22.62
N SER A 593 28.50 -25.52 22.42
CA SER A 593 28.03 -24.58 23.44
C SER A 593 27.26 -23.41 22.85
N ILE A 594 26.26 -22.95 23.57
CA ILE A 594 25.46 -21.78 23.21
C ILE A 594 25.14 -21.00 24.49
N ASN A 595 25.29 -19.68 24.45
CA ASN A 595 24.94 -18.78 25.54
C ASN A 595 23.60 -18.09 25.25
N LEU A 596 22.58 -18.45 26.01
CA LEU A 596 21.21 -17.94 25.90
C LEU A 596 20.79 -17.09 27.13
N SER A 597 21.71 -16.62 27.92
CA SER A 597 21.43 -15.92 29.21
C SER A 597 20.56 -14.65 29.04
N GLY A 598 20.45 -14.09 27.83
CA GLY A 598 19.58 -12.97 27.51
C GLY A 598 18.17 -13.35 27.05
N PHE A 599 17.91 -14.64 26.86
CA PHE A 599 16.65 -15.10 26.29
C PHE A 599 15.51 -15.03 27.30
N LYS A 600 14.36 -14.56 26.83
CA LYS A 600 13.07 -14.58 27.54
C LYS A 600 12.02 -15.18 26.63
N ALA A 601 11.08 -15.92 27.20
CA ALA A 601 10.02 -16.57 26.45
C ALA A 601 8.63 -15.99 26.74
N ASP A 602 8.55 -14.76 27.24
CA ASP A 602 7.32 -14.14 27.74
C ASP A 602 6.18 -14.13 26.69
N ASN A 603 6.52 -13.94 25.42
CA ASN A 603 5.57 -13.93 24.30
C ASN A 603 5.70 -15.12 23.35
N LEU A 604 6.61 -16.06 23.66
CA LEU A 604 6.89 -17.21 22.80
C LEU A 604 5.69 -18.16 22.71
N LYS A 605 5.34 -18.58 21.50
CA LYS A 605 4.23 -19.53 21.24
C LYS A 605 4.71 -20.85 20.63
N ASP A 606 5.82 -20.79 19.90
CA ASP A 606 6.34 -21.91 19.14
C ASP A 606 7.87 -22.01 19.29
N MET A 607 8.35 -23.13 19.85
CA MET A 607 9.76 -23.50 19.94
C MET A 607 10.02 -24.92 19.39
N ALA A 608 9.10 -25.46 18.60
CA ALA A 608 9.22 -26.83 18.09
C ALA A 608 10.56 -27.04 17.37
N GLY A 609 11.28 -28.09 17.75
CA GLY A 609 12.58 -28.44 17.19
C GLY A 609 13.69 -27.42 17.39
N MET A 610 13.60 -26.53 18.39
CA MET A 610 14.55 -25.40 18.55
C MET A 610 16.01 -25.85 18.55
N PHE A 611 16.33 -26.98 19.17
CA PHE A 611 17.67 -27.60 19.25
C PHE A 611 17.74 -28.96 18.57
N ALA A 612 16.72 -29.30 17.76
CA ALA A 612 16.67 -30.62 17.12
C ALA A 612 17.94 -30.88 16.30
N GLY A 613 18.55 -32.04 16.43
CA GLY A 613 19.73 -32.41 15.66
C GLY A 613 21.04 -31.74 16.12
N CYS A 614 21.10 -31.01 17.22
CA CYS A 614 22.34 -30.51 17.82
C CYS A 614 23.14 -31.65 18.44
N ARG A 615 23.79 -32.44 17.59
CA ARG A 615 24.39 -33.77 17.98
C ARG A 615 25.58 -33.64 18.92
N SER A 616 26.31 -32.51 18.88
CA SER A 616 27.51 -32.26 19.68
C SER A 616 27.27 -31.44 20.96
N LEU A 617 26.05 -30.92 21.16
CA LEU A 617 25.71 -30.15 22.34
C LEU A 617 25.76 -31.02 23.59
N THR A 618 26.59 -30.65 24.60
CA THR A 618 26.83 -31.43 25.82
C THR A 618 26.03 -30.95 27.00
N SER A 619 25.79 -29.64 27.10
CA SER A 619 24.98 -29.02 28.14
C SER A 619 24.21 -27.83 27.55
N LEU A 620 23.09 -27.49 28.18
CA LEU A 620 22.28 -26.35 27.80
C LEU A 620 21.66 -25.72 29.05
N ASP A 621 21.97 -24.45 29.26
CA ASP A 621 21.42 -23.67 30.35
C ASP A 621 20.20 -22.90 29.82
N LEU A 622 19.02 -23.25 30.34
CA LEU A 622 17.73 -22.61 30.09
C LEU A 622 17.18 -21.92 31.34
N SER A 623 18.05 -21.61 32.33
CA SER A 623 17.65 -20.87 33.50
C SER A 623 17.04 -19.51 33.13
N GLY A 624 15.89 -19.18 33.68
CA GLY A 624 15.11 -18.00 33.31
C GLY A 624 14.31 -18.09 32.02
N PHE A 625 14.32 -19.24 31.31
CA PHE A 625 13.53 -19.45 30.12
C PHE A 625 12.12 -19.94 30.47
N ASN A 626 11.24 -19.01 30.85
CA ASN A 626 9.85 -19.33 31.19
C ASN A 626 8.97 -19.53 29.96
N ALA A 627 8.58 -20.77 29.70
CA ALA A 627 7.80 -21.18 28.52
C ALA A 627 6.27 -21.10 28.72
N LEU A 628 5.79 -20.27 29.63
CA LEU A 628 4.36 -20.19 30.04
C LEU A 628 3.37 -20.10 28.87
N ASN A 629 3.70 -19.41 27.79
CA ASN A 629 2.84 -19.18 26.64
C ASN A 629 3.10 -20.13 25.46
N VAL A 630 4.08 -21.02 25.58
CA VAL A 630 4.49 -21.91 24.50
C VAL A 630 3.49 -23.06 24.34
N LYS A 631 2.99 -23.24 23.13
CA LYS A 631 2.04 -24.32 22.77
C LYS A 631 2.72 -25.49 22.09
N TYR A 632 3.70 -25.21 21.21
CA TYR A 632 4.36 -26.21 20.36
C TYR A 632 5.77 -26.45 20.88
N MET A 633 5.98 -27.60 21.53
CA MET A 633 7.24 -28.05 22.12
C MET A 633 7.74 -29.37 21.55
N GLY A 634 7.14 -29.85 20.47
CA GLY A 634 7.59 -31.07 19.82
C GLY A 634 9.03 -30.97 19.33
N TYR A 635 9.79 -32.04 19.39
CA TYR A 635 11.16 -32.17 18.86
C TYR A 635 12.21 -31.23 19.48
N VAL A 636 11.93 -30.46 20.54
CA VAL A 636 12.83 -29.39 21.01
C VAL A 636 14.27 -29.85 21.19
N PHE A 637 14.52 -31.00 21.77
CA PHE A 637 15.84 -31.60 21.99
C PHE A 637 16.05 -32.89 21.19
N SER A 638 15.21 -33.17 20.21
CA SER A 638 15.28 -34.38 19.42
C SER A 638 16.66 -34.53 18.75
N GLY A 639 17.31 -35.66 18.91
CA GLY A 639 18.61 -35.94 18.31
C GLY A 639 19.81 -35.26 18.94
N CYS A 640 19.68 -34.65 20.12
CA CYS A 640 20.79 -34.11 20.91
C CYS A 640 21.58 -35.26 21.55
N LYS A 641 22.39 -35.94 20.75
CA LYS A 641 22.99 -37.23 21.11
C LYS A 641 23.99 -37.14 22.25
N SER A 642 24.72 -36.02 22.36
CA SER A 642 25.79 -35.80 23.36
C SER A 642 25.31 -35.08 24.62
N LEU A 643 24.05 -34.69 24.68
CA LEU A 643 23.50 -33.96 25.80
C LEU A 643 23.50 -34.80 27.08
N THR A 644 24.24 -34.36 28.07
CA THR A 644 24.43 -35.06 29.38
C THR A 644 23.76 -34.30 30.52
N ASP A 645 23.69 -32.98 30.42
CA ASP A 645 23.17 -32.10 31.46
C ASP A 645 22.16 -31.12 30.84
N LEU A 646 20.95 -31.08 31.41
CA LEU A 646 19.84 -30.22 30.95
C LEU A 646 19.00 -29.81 32.16
N ASP A 647 19.08 -28.53 32.51
CA ASP A 647 18.24 -27.93 33.54
C ASP A 647 16.96 -27.34 32.93
N LEU A 648 15.83 -27.89 33.37
CA LEU A 648 14.49 -27.48 32.98
C LEU A 648 13.68 -26.92 34.15
N SER A 649 14.32 -26.62 35.26
CA SER A 649 13.66 -26.22 36.51
C SER A 649 12.75 -24.96 36.37
N ASP A 650 13.07 -24.02 35.46
CA ASP A 650 12.28 -22.81 35.21
C ASP A 650 11.30 -22.94 34.06
N MET A 651 11.27 -24.11 33.37
CA MET A 651 10.44 -24.30 32.19
C MET A 651 8.97 -24.58 32.52
N ASN A 652 8.13 -23.56 32.50
CA ASN A 652 6.69 -23.70 32.69
C ASN A 652 6.00 -24.16 31.38
N THR A 653 5.41 -25.36 31.40
CA THR A 653 4.77 -25.98 30.24
C THR A 653 3.25 -25.94 30.27
N SER A 654 2.64 -25.10 31.10
CA SER A 654 1.18 -25.11 31.34
C SER A 654 0.31 -24.82 30.11
N SER A 655 0.85 -24.15 29.08
CA SER A 655 0.15 -23.92 27.81
C SER A 655 0.45 -24.95 26.72
N ALA A 656 1.37 -25.88 26.96
CA ALA A 656 1.80 -26.83 25.94
C ALA A 656 0.68 -27.81 25.54
N THR A 657 0.51 -27.99 24.24
CA THR A 657 -0.44 -28.93 23.64
C THR A 657 0.24 -30.07 22.92
N GLU A 658 1.49 -29.91 22.51
CA GLU A 658 2.30 -30.85 21.74
C GLU A 658 3.70 -30.95 22.33
N MET A 659 4.12 -32.20 22.68
CA MET A 659 5.43 -32.54 23.23
C MET A 659 6.00 -33.79 22.55
N GLU A 660 5.49 -34.13 21.34
CA GLU A 660 5.96 -35.31 20.60
C GLU A 660 7.46 -35.22 20.33
N TYR A 661 8.17 -36.30 20.45
CA TYR A 661 9.60 -36.49 20.17
C TYR A 661 10.53 -35.47 20.89
N MET A 662 10.07 -34.83 21.99
CA MET A 662 10.79 -33.72 22.65
C MET A 662 12.24 -34.09 23.03
N PHE A 663 12.47 -35.32 23.54
CA PHE A 663 13.80 -35.83 23.94
C PHE A 663 14.24 -37.03 23.09
N GLN A 664 13.62 -37.26 21.95
CA GLN A 664 13.93 -38.40 21.10
C GLN A 664 15.42 -38.48 20.79
N GLY A 665 16.06 -39.61 21.04
CA GLY A 665 17.45 -39.83 20.66
C GLY A 665 18.48 -39.04 21.48
N CYS A 666 18.13 -38.54 22.66
CA CYS A 666 19.07 -38.01 23.64
C CYS A 666 19.84 -39.14 24.31
N LYS A 667 20.82 -39.72 23.58
CA LYS A 667 21.46 -40.98 23.90
C LYS A 667 22.38 -40.93 25.12
N SER A 668 22.89 -39.74 25.51
CA SER A 668 23.82 -39.55 26.63
C SER A 668 23.14 -39.06 27.90
N LEU A 669 21.84 -38.75 27.84
CA LEU A 669 21.09 -38.21 28.97
C LEU A 669 20.80 -39.32 29.98
N ALA A 670 21.55 -39.36 31.07
CA ALA A 670 21.46 -40.40 32.08
C ALA A 670 20.36 -40.15 33.14
N SER A 671 20.02 -38.87 33.35
CA SER A 671 18.91 -38.47 34.21
C SER A 671 18.19 -37.26 33.57
N LEU A 672 16.92 -37.12 33.86
CA LEU A 672 16.08 -36.02 33.33
C LEU A 672 15.03 -35.68 34.41
N ASP A 673 15.07 -34.42 34.88
CA ASP A 673 14.04 -33.91 35.77
C ASP A 673 12.97 -33.16 34.95
N VAL A 674 11.77 -33.68 34.96
CA VAL A 674 10.56 -33.11 34.33
C VAL A 674 9.48 -32.85 35.40
N SER A 675 9.85 -32.72 36.65
CA SER A 675 8.92 -32.53 37.77
C SER A 675 8.14 -31.20 37.68
N ASN A 676 8.68 -30.19 36.98
CA ASN A 676 8.00 -28.90 36.75
C ASN A 676 7.06 -28.89 35.55
N PHE A 677 7.00 -30.00 34.77
CA PHE A 677 6.15 -30.03 33.59
C PHE A 677 4.68 -30.12 33.98
N ASN A 678 3.88 -29.18 33.57
CA ASN A 678 2.43 -29.26 33.58
C ASN A 678 1.93 -29.80 32.24
N THR A 679 1.41 -31.02 32.23
CA THR A 679 0.99 -31.70 31.01
C THR A 679 -0.52 -31.76 30.84
N ALA A 680 -1.30 -31.06 31.67
CA ALA A 680 -2.77 -31.13 31.66
C ALA A 680 -3.42 -30.79 30.32
N ASN A 681 -2.76 -29.95 29.50
CA ASN A 681 -3.25 -29.52 28.18
C ASN A 681 -2.64 -30.31 27.01
N VAL A 682 -1.68 -31.20 27.29
CA VAL A 682 -0.95 -31.95 26.25
C VAL A 682 -1.84 -33.02 25.62
N ARG A 683 -1.80 -33.08 24.30
CA ARG A 683 -2.57 -34.06 23.47
C ARG A 683 -1.67 -35.06 22.78
N ASP A 684 -0.41 -34.68 22.51
CA ASP A 684 0.56 -35.51 21.81
C ASP A 684 1.85 -35.65 22.64
N MET A 685 2.20 -36.90 23.00
CA MET A 685 3.46 -37.29 23.66
C MET A 685 4.14 -38.43 22.86
N GLY A 686 3.78 -38.60 21.59
CA GLY A 686 4.36 -39.63 20.73
C GLY A 686 5.88 -39.53 20.69
N GLY A 687 6.60 -40.59 20.88
CA GLY A 687 8.06 -40.63 20.83
C GLY A 687 8.81 -39.78 21.82
N MET A 688 8.16 -39.17 22.84
CA MET A 688 8.74 -38.11 23.68
C MET A 688 10.11 -38.49 24.24
N PHE A 689 10.33 -39.72 24.63
CA PHE A 689 11.60 -40.23 25.18
C PHE A 689 12.23 -41.31 24.31
N ALA A 690 11.75 -41.53 23.10
CA ALA A 690 12.22 -42.62 22.25
C ALA A 690 13.76 -42.58 22.05
N GLY A 691 14.43 -43.73 22.25
CA GLY A 691 15.89 -43.82 22.03
C GLY A 691 16.76 -43.08 23.03
N CYS A 692 16.26 -42.77 24.24
CA CYS A 692 17.06 -42.33 25.38
C CYS A 692 17.83 -43.50 25.97
N ASP A 693 18.95 -43.88 25.30
CA ASP A 693 19.63 -45.17 25.53
C ASP A 693 20.25 -45.29 26.93
N THR A 694 20.62 -44.14 27.61
CA THR A 694 21.28 -44.16 28.92
C THR A 694 20.35 -43.93 30.09
N LEU A 695 19.13 -43.51 29.85
CA LEU A 695 18.16 -43.17 30.88
C LEU A 695 17.76 -44.45 31.64
N ALA A 696 18.09 -44.50 32.96
CA ALA A 696 17.83 -45.65 33.81
C ALA A 696 16.47 -45.55 34.52
N SER A 697 16.08 -44.40 34.94
CA SER A 697 14.78 -44.16 35.56
C SER A 697 14.17 -42.83 35.07
N LEU A 698 12.85 -42.73 35.11
CA LEU A 698 12.14 -41.52 34.75
C LEU A 698 10.94 -41.28 35.66
N ASP A 699 10.89 -40.11 36.26
CA ASP A 699 9.82 -39.72 37.16
C ASP A 699 8.76 -38.89 36.44
N LEU A 700 7.64 -39.52 36.11
CA LEU A 700 6.47 -38.89 35.47
C LEU A 700 5.29 -38.82 36.46
N SER A 701 5.56 -38.89 37.78
CA SER A 701 4.50 -38.93 38.78
C SER A 701 3.64 -37.68 38.83
N ARG A 702 4.13 -36.54 38.27
CA ARG A 702 3.39 -35.29 38.15
C ARG A 702 2.66 -35.12 36.81
N PHE A 703 2.86 -36.04 35.87
CA PHE A 703 2.21 -35.93 34.55
C PHE A 703 0.69 -36.17 34.67
N ASN A 704 -0.09 -35.25 34.16
CA ASN A 704 -1.50 -35.47 33.91
C ASN A 704 -1.70 -35.85 32.44
N THR A 705 -2.06 -37.09 32.18
CA THR A 705 -2.19 -37.63 30.82
C THR A 705 -3.66 -37.81 30.38
N SER A 706 -4.60 -37.26 31.14
CA SER A 706 -6.04 -37.42 30.88
C SER A 706 -6.52 -36.92 29.53
N ASN A 707 -5.78 -35.96 28.92
CA ASN A 707 -6.07 -35.38 27.60
C ASN A 707 -5.19 -35.93 26.46
N VAL A 708 -4.20 -36.79 26.79
CA VAL A 708 -3.26 -37.34 25.81
C VAL A 708 -3.93 -38.35 24.90
N ARG A 709 -3.82 -38.15 23.60
CA ARG A 709 -4.38 -39.01 22.57
C ARG A 709 -3.34 -39.88 21.86
N ASN A 710 -2.12 -39.39 21.74
CA ASN A 710 -0.99 -40.05 21.11
C ASN A 710 0.12 -40.34 22.13
N MET A 711 0.48 -41.60 22.33
CA MET A 711 1.64 -42.11 23.07
C MET A 711 2.44 -43.12 22.24
N GLU A 712 2.24 -43.13 20.89
CA GLU A 712 2.96 -44.02 19.99
C GLU A 712 4.47 -43.89 20.20
N THR A 713 5.19 -45.00 20.33
CA THR A 713 6.65 -45.02 20.48
C THR A 713 7.23 -44.23 21.65
N MET A 714 6.44 -43.75 22.63
CA MET A 714 6.85 -42.81 23.69
C MET A 714 8.18 -43.18 24.37
N PHE A 715 8.43 -44.47 24.64
CA PHE A 715 9.66 -44.99 25.26
C PHE A 715 10.40 -45.96 24.33
N ASN A 716 10.03 -46.02 23.05
CA ASN A 716 10.63 -46.95 22.10
C ASN A 716 12.16 -46.87 22.11
N GLY A 717 12.84 -47.99 22.30
CA GLY A 717 14.30 -48.07 22.26
C GLY A 717 15.04 -47.58 23.50
N CYS A 718 14.36 -47.29 24.63
CA CYS A 718 14.99 -46.95 25.90
C CYS A 718 15.57 -48.22 26.55
N LYS A 719 16.72 -48.66 26.06
CA LYS A 719 17.32 -49.98 26.38
C LYS A 719 17.72 -50.17 27.86
N ASN A 720 18.09 -49.09 28.53
CA ASN A 720 18.51 -49.10 29.91
C ASN A 720 17.44 -48.67 30.92
N LEU A 721 16.26 -48.32 30.44
CA LEU A 721 15.16 -47.86 31.29
C LEU A 721 14.66 -49.05 32.17
N GLU A 722 14.88 -48.92 33.46
CA GLU A 722 14.51 -49.95 34.47
C GLU A 722 13.21 -49.56 35.17
N THR A 723 12.97 -48.29 35.44
CA THR A 723 11.79 -47.84 36.19
C THR A 723 11.19 -46.58 35.63
N VAL A 724 9.86 -46.56 35.44
CA VAL A 724 9.09 -45.33 35.15
C VAL A 724 8.11 -45.13 36.31
N TYR A 725 8.23 -44.02 37.01
CA TYR A 725 7.28 -43.66 38.05
C TYR A 725 6.07 -42.94 37.48
N ALA A 726 4.88 -43.26 37.94
CA ALA A 726 3.63 -42.61 37.56
C ALA A 726 2.79 -42.28 38.80
N GLY A 727 2.09 -41.19 38.77
CA GLY A 727 1.17 -40.71 39.81
C GLY A 727 -0.29 -40.98 39.53
N ASN A 728 -1.16 -40.44 40.37
CA ASN A 728 -2.60 -40.65 40.30
C ASN A 728 -3.26 -40.03 39.04
N SER A 729 -2.66 -38.98 38.46
CA SER A 729 -3.16 -38.31 37.26
C SER A 729 -2.72 -38.94 35.94
N TRP A 730 -1.97 -40.04 36.00
CA TRP A 730 -1.61 -40.85 34.85
C TRP A 730 -2.81 -41.68 34.38
N SER A 731 -3.31 -41.42 33.16
CA SER A 731 -4.39 -42.21 32.53
C SER A 731 -4.05 -42.51 31.06
N THR A 732 -4.58 -43.61 30.55
CA THR A 732 -4.55 -43.99 29.14
C THR A 732 -5.95 -44.01 28.50
N ASP A 733 -6.97 -43.53 29.21
CA ASP A 733 -8.37 -43.60 28.76
C ASP A 733 -8.65 -42.83 27.49
N ALA A 734 -7.95 -41.70 27.28
CA ALA A 734 -8.09 -40.87 26.07
C ALA A 734 -7.17 -41.30 24.92
N VAL A 735 -6.25 -42.24 25.14
CA VAL A 735 -5.22 -42.66 24.19
C VAL A 735 -5.83 -43.46 23.04
N THR A 736 -5.62 -42.97 21.82
CA THR A 736 -6.05 -43.65 20.58
C THR A 736 -4.87 -44.23 19.79
N GLU A 737 -3.66 -43.71 20.02
CA GLU A 737 -2.42 -44.11 19.33
C GLU A 737 -1.37 -44.47 20.37
N SER A 738 -0.94 -45.75 20.40
CA SER A 738 0.03 -46.22 21.41
C SER A 738 0.94 -47.32 20.87
N LYS A 739 0.98 -47.52 19.55
CA LYS A 739 1.77 -48.57 18.91
C LYS A 739 3.24 -48.49 19.35
N GLU A 740 3.82 -49.63 19.72
CA GLU A 740 5.24 -49.75 20.03
C GLU A 740 5.72 -48.83 21.17
N MET A 741 4.84 -48.38 22.09
CA MET A 741 5.14 -47.46 23.18
C MET A 741 6.37 -47.86 24.00
N PHE A 742 6.52 -49.17 24.30
CA PHE A 742 7.66 -49.69 25.10
C PHE A 742 8.58 -50.61 24.29
N LEU A 743 8.47 -50.69 22.97
CA LEU A 743 9.29 -51.61 22.18
C LEU A 743 10.79 -51.36 22.44
N GLY A 744 11.51 -52.41 22.83
CA GLY A 744 12.94 -52.34 23.11
C GLY A 744 13.32 -51.89 24.51
N CYS A 745 12.38 -51.65 25.45
CA CYS A 745 12.64 -51.35 26.85
C CYS A 745 12.92 -52.63 27.64
N THR A 746 13.93 -53.37 27.24
CA THR A 746 14.17 -54.77 27.70
C THR A 746 14.52 -54.90 29.19
N LYS A 747 14.88 -53.85 29.89
CA LYS A 747 15.16 -53.83 31.32
C LYS A 747 13.99 -53.38 32.18
N LEU A 748 12.91 -52.92 31.58
CA LEU A 748 11.80 -52.27 32.28
C LEU A 748 11.08 -53.27 33.19
N VAL A 749 10.86 -52.87 34.43
CA VAL A 749 10.15 -53.66 35.44
C VAL A 749 9.16 -52.78 36.17
N GLY A 750 7.90 -53.23 36.22
CA GLY A 750 6.85 -52.56 36.96
C GLY A 750 7.05 -52.67 38.49
N GLY A 751 6.38 -51.84 39.29
CA GLY A 751 6.54 -51.74 40.71
C GLY A 751 6.21 -53.01 41.53
N GLN A 752 5.43 -53.94 40.97
CA GLN A 752 5.11 -55.27 41.58
C GLN A 752 5.80 -56.44 40.84
N GLY A 753 6.84 -56.13 40.03
CA GLY A 753 7.70 -57.08 39.37
C GLY A 753 7.24 -57.57 37.98
N THR A 754 6.31 -56.86 37.33
CA THR A 754 5.94 -57.11 35.92
C THR A 754 7.12 -56.78 35.01
N VAL A 755 7.74 -57.82 34.43
CA VAL A 755 8.87 -57.70 33.52
C VAL A 755 8.41 -57.41 32.08
N TYR A 756 9.28 -56.76 31.29
CA TYR A 756 9.08 -56.46 29.90
C TYR A 756 8.69 -57.69 29.07
N ASP A 757 7.66 -57.61 28.22
CA ASP A 757 7.24 -58.60 27.25
C ASP A 757 7.02 -57.93 25.88
N VAL A 758 7.76 -58.40 24.87
CA VAL A 758 7.72 -57.90 23.49
C VAL A 758 6.33 -57.97 22.83
N ASN A 759 5.45 -58.85 23.33
CA ASN A 759 4.08 -58.97 22.84
C ASN A 759 3.10 -57.97 23.48
N HIS A 760 3.55 -57.26 24.49
CA HIS A 760 2.72 -56.30 25.25
C HIS A 760 3.44 -54.95 25.38
N VAL A 761 3.62 -54.21 24.28
CA VAL A 761 4.44 -53.01 24.20
C VAL A 761 3.65 -51.71 23.95
N ASP A 762 2.33 -51.80 24.05
CA ASP A 762 1.39 -50.68 23.84
C ASP A 762 0.81 -50.13 25.16
N ALA A 763 -0.18 -49.20 25.07
CA ALA A 763 -0.82 -48.58 26.24
C ALA A 763 -1.50 -49.59 27.19
N ALA A 764 -1.77 -50.82 26.79
CA ALA A 764 -2.35 -51.81 27.67
C ALA A 764 -1.47 -52.14 28.90
N ARG A 765 -0.15 -51.87 28.78
CA ARG A 765 0.82 -52.00 29.88
C ARG A 765 1.23 -50.64 30.47
N ALA A 766 0.76 -49.53 29.96
CA ALA A 766 1.10 -48.15 30.43
C ALA A 766 0.24 -47.79 31.66
N ARG A 767 0.24 -48.61 32.66
CA ARG A 767 -0.46 -48.43 33.94
C ARG A 767 0.45 -48.80 35.11
N ILE A 768 0.10 -48.32 36.30
CA ILE A 768 0.76 -48.71 37.55
C ILE A 768 0.59 -50.21 37.69
N ASP A 769 1.72 -50.90 37.99
CA ASP A 769 1.76 -52.34 38.13
C ASP A 769 0.98 -52.81 39.38
N GLY A 770 -0.11 -53.52 39.16
CA GLY A 770 -0.92 -54.17 40.20
C GLY A 770 -0.58 -55.69 40.42
N GLY A 771 0.57 -56.10 39.94
CA GLY A 771 1.04 -57.46 39.99
C GLY A 771 0.31 -58.40 39.01
N PRO A 772 0.28 -59.74 39.23
CA PRO A 772 -0.25 -60.69 38.27
C PRO A 772 -1.71 -60.50 37.86
N SER A 773 -2.52 -59.84 38.67
CA SER A 773 -3.94 -59.60 38.43
C SER A 773 -4.17 -58.32 37.51
N ALA A 774 -3.23 -57.44 37.54
CA ALA A 774 -3.29 -56.15 36.78
C ALA A 774 -1.88 -55.74 36.35
N PRO A 775 -1.20 -56.51 35.49
CA PRO A 775 0.20 -56.29 35.15
C PRO A 775 0.36 -54.95 34.37
N GLY A 776 1.35 -54.14 34.80
CA GLY A 776 1.71 -52.83 34.21
C GLY A 776 3.21 -52.61 34.29
N TYR A 777 3.71 -51.68 33.46
CA TYR A 777 5.16 -51.38 33.46
C TYR A 777 5.52 -50.17 34.33
N LEU A 778 4.54 -49.48 34.92
CA LEU A 778 4.80 -48.28 35.70
C LEU A 778 4.84 -48.60 37.23
N THR A 779 5.70 -47.91 37.94
CA THR A 779 5.81 -47.96 39.39
C THR A 779 5.01 -46.80 39.97
N GLY A 780 4.04 -47.10 40.84
CA GLY A 780 3.26 -46.07 41.50
C GLY A 780 4.13 -45.22 42.44
N LYS A 781 4.09 -43.91 42.25
CA LYS A 781 4.70 -42.94 43.17
C LYS A 781 3.63 -41.93 43.59
N ILE A 782 3.31 -41.96 44.84
CA ILE A 782 2.40 -41.00 45.43
C ILE A 782 3.18 -39.70 45.57
N ASN A 783 2.78 -38.69 44.82
CA ASN A 783 3.30 -37.35 45.03
C ASN A 783 2.67 -36.76 46.29
N ILE A 784 3.43 -36.73 47.34
CA ILE A 784 3.04 -36.00 48.54
C ILE A 784 3.38 -34.54 48.30
N LEU A 785 2.40 -33.71 48.00
CA LEU A 785 2.56 -32.27 48.00
C LEU A 785 2.95 -31.85 49.42
N THR A 786 3.89 -30.88 49.57
CA THR A 786 4.17 -30.30 50.88
C THR A 786 2.84 -29.69 51.38
N GLY A 787 2.33 -30.25 52.50
CA GLY A 787 1.03 -29.87 53.03
C GLY A 787 -0.13 -30.85 52.68
N ASP A 788 0.04 -31.82 51.78
CA ASP A 788 -0.90 -32.90 51.51
C ASP A 788 -0.70 -34.01 52.57
N VAL A 789 -1.28 -33.82 53.71
CA VAL A 789 -1.11 -34.67 54.90
C VAL A 789 -1.89 -35.99 54.76
N ASN A 790 -3.05 -35.94 54.13
CA ASN A 790 -3.93 -37.08 53.92
C ASN A 790 -3.53 -37.92 52.67
N ALA A 791 -2.63 -37.35 51.82
CA ALA A 791 -2.17 -37.98 50.58
C ALA A 791 -3.31 -38.22 49.54
N ASP A 792 -4.27 -37.27 49.47
CA ASP A 792 -5.33 -37.34 48.44
C ASP A 792 -4.94 -36.60 47.15
N GLY A 793 -3.78 -35.94 47.14
CA GLY A 793 -3.22 -35.20 46.01
C GLY A 793 -3.63 -33.73 45.94
N GLU A 794 -4.35 -33.24 46.93
CA GLU A 794 -4.75 -31.82 47.06
C GLU A 794 -4.26 -31.28 48.40
N VAL A 795 -3.86 -29.99 48.45
CA VAL A 795 -3.56 -29.32 49.70
C VAL A 795 -4.75 -28.41 50.00
N ASN A 796 -5.57 -28.82 50.96
CA ASN A 796 -6.81 -28.14 51.27
C ASN A 796 -7.17 -28.23 52.76
N ILE A 797 -8.38 -27.80 53.16
CA ILE A 797 -8.84 -27.85 54.54
C ILE A 797 -8.88 -29.24 55.17
N ALA A 798 -8.94 -30.32 54.36
CA ALA A 798 -8.91 -31.66 54.84
C ALA A 798 -7.56 -32.02 55.48
N ASP A 799 -6.47 -31.50 54.92
CA ASP A 799 -5.11 -31.68 55.44
C ASP A 799 -4.87 -30.94 56.76
N VAL A 800 -5.43 -29.74 56.87
CA VAL A 800 -5.48 -29.00 58.13
C VAL A 800 -6.16 -29.82 59.22
N ASN A 801 -7.26 -30.47 58.91
CA ASN A 801 -7.97 -31.34 59.82
C ASN A 801 -7.13 -32.57 60.23
N CYS A 802 -6.35 -33.11 59.33
CA CYS A 802 -5.44 -34.25 59.63
C CYS A 802 -4.33 -33.80 60.64
N ILE A 803 -3.73 -32.64 60.46
CA ILE A 803 -2.77 -32.09 61.46
C ILE A 803 -3.45 -31.87 62.81
N ILE A 804 -4.64 -31.30 62.82
CA ILE A 804 -5.40 -31.13 64.07
C ILE A 804 -5.64 -32.44 64.73
N GLY A 805 -5.99 -33.51 63.98
CA GLY A 805 -6.12 -34.85 64.53
C GLY A 805 -4.85 -35.38 65.15
N VAL A 806 -3.71 -35.22 64.53
CA VAL A 806 -2.38 -35.62 65.07
C VAL A 806 -2.04 -34.84 66.33
N ILE A 807 -2.26 -33.52 66.35
CA ILE A 807 -2.07 -32.69 67.56
C ILE A 807 -2.94 -33.16 68.76
N HIS A 808 -4.12 -33.63 68.51
CA HIS A 808 -5.05 -34.20 69.52
C HIS A 808 -4.77 -35.65 69.88
N GLY A 809 -3.71 -36.27 69.36
CA GLY A 809 -3.26 -37.62 69.68
C GLY A 809 -4.02 -38.72 68.93
N GLU A 810 -4.69 -38.45 67.86
CA GLU A 810 -5.20 -39.43 66.93
C GLU A 810 -4.03 -40.10 66.24
N VAL A 811 -3.62 -41.32 66.69
CA VAL A 811 -2.56 -42.14 66.12
C VAL A 811 -3.04 -42.65 64.77
N GLY A 812 -2.61 -42.03 63.70
CA GLY A 812 -2.94 -42.39 62.33
C GLY A 812 -1.72 -42.46 61.42
N THR A 813 -1.93 -42.80 60.17
CA THR A 813 -0.93 -42.88 59.09
C THR A 813 -0.29 -41.55 58.69
N TYR A 814 -0.55 -40.44 59.46
CA TYR A 814 -0.24 -39.07 59.08
C TYR A 814 0.99 -38.49 59.78
N GLU A 815 1.52 -39.12 60.85
CA GLU A 815 2.55 -38.55 61.74
C GLU A 815 3.80 -38.04 60.98
N GLY A 816 4.29 -38.79 60.01
CA GLY A 816 5.48 -38.39 59.23
C GLY A 816 5.21 -37.33 58.17
N ARG A 817 3.95 -36.92 57.92
CA ARG A 817 3.54 -35.90 56.92
C ARG A 817 2.94 -34.64 57.55
N ALA A 818 2.64 -34.68 58.80
CA ALA A 818 1.99 -33.65 59.54
C ALA A 818 2.98 -32.53 60.00
N ASP A 819 4.28 -32.80 60.03
CA ASP A 819 5.34 -31.78 60.15
C ASP A 819 5.60 -31.13 58.81
N VAL A 820 4.82 -30.11 58.50
CA VAL A 820 4.80 -29.44 57.18
C VAL A 820 5.90 -28.41 57.07
N ASN A 821 6.27 -27.77 58.15
CA ASN A 821 7.36 -26.79 58.23
C ASN A 821 8.74 -27.41 58.34
N GLY A 822 8.84 -28.73 58.65
CA GLY A 822 10.10 -29.49 58.79
C GLY A 822 10.89 -29.20 60.07
N ASP A 823 10.26 -28.69 61.14
CA ASP A 823 10.94 -28.35 62.41
C ASP A 823 11.06 -29.53 63.37
N GLY A 824 10.47 -30.69 63.03
CA GLY A 824 10.49 -31.92 63.78
C GLY A 824 9.38 -32.07 64.83
N GLU A 825 8.47 -31.13 64.94
CA GLU A 825 7.32 -31.11 65.82
C GLU A 825 6.02 -30.92 65.06
N VAL A 826 4.96 -31.65 65.36
CA VAL A 826 3.63 -31.43 64.76
C VAL A 826 2.82 -30.51 65.65
N ASN A 827 2.62 -29.29 65.28
CA ASN A 827 1.94 -28.29 66.10
C ASN A 827 1.22 -27.22 65.26
N ILE A 828 0.80 -26.13 65.86
CA ILE A 828 0.03 -25.06 65.19
C ILE A 828 0.85 -24.34 64.09
N ALA A 829 2.18 -24.44 64.11
CA ALA A 829 3.01 -23.84 63.06
C ALA A 829 2.83 -24.55 61.72
N ASP A 830 2.59 -25.87 61.75
CA ASP A 830 2.30 -26.69 60.56
C ASP A 830 0.94 -26.35 59.95
N ILE A 831 -0.05 -26.07 60.80
CA ILE A 831 -1.35 -25.58 60.36
C ILE A 831 -1.19 -24.24 59.62
N ASN A 832 -0.38 -23.33 60.20
CA ASN A 832 -0.11 -22.05 59.54
C ASN A 832 0.69 -22.21 58.24
N ALA A 833 1.61 -23.21 58.19
CA ALA A 833 2.34 -23.52 56.96
C ALA A 833 1.39 -23.98 55.85
N ILE A 834 0.40 -24.88 56.13
CA ILE A 834 -0.61 -25.26 55.14
C ILE A 834 -1.49 -24.12 54.72
N ILE A 835 -1.98 -23.31 55.66
CA ILE A 835 -2.82 -22.15 55.36
C ILE A 835 -2.11 -21.18 54.42
N ASN A 836 -0.81 -20.96 54.57
CA ASN A 836 0.01 -20.17 53.66
C ASN A 836 0.20 -20.80 52.29
N ILE A 837 0.08 -22.12 52.14
CA ILE A 837 0.13 -22.82 50.85
C ILE A 837 -1.24 -22.74 50.16
N ILE A 838 -2.34 -22.77 50.88
CA ILE A 838 -3.70 -22.71 50.35
C ILE A 838 -4.08 -21.27 49.91
N LEU A 839 -3.60 -20.24 50.61
CA LEU A 839 -3.85 -18.81 50.25
C LEU A 839 -2.93 -18.32 49.17
#